data_52fb1ebfad2a7756b5bedf9c973ca4c1
#
_entry.id   52fb1ebfad2a7756b5bedf9c973ca4c1
#
_cell.length_a   1.000
_cell.length_b   1.000
_cell.length_c   1.000
_cell.angle_alpha   90.00
_cell.angle_beta   90.00
_cell.angle_gamma   90.00
#
_symmetry.space_group_name_H-M   'P 1'
#
loop_
_entity.id
_entity.type
_entity.pdbx_description
1 polymer ?
#
loop_
_entity_poly.entity_id
_entity_poly.type
_entity_poly.pdbx_seq_one_letter_code
_entity_poly.pdbx_strand_id
1 'polypeptide(L)'
;MEESLKVGRPQQSAAGIPGVVHALGFAVRERALLPLLKVNQTDGFDCPGCAWPDPDHRHVAEFCENGAKAVAEETTARRCGPEFFAEHDLADLRGRTDHWLGRQGRLTTPMYRRRGASHYEPVSWEFALDLVAAKLSSIEADEAVFYTSGRTSNEAAFLYQLLVRRLGTNNLPDCSNMCHESSGSALTETIGIGKGTVTLTDVETTDLILINGQNPGTNHPRMLSALEKVKARGGRIIAINPLPEAGLINFKNPQTIKSVTGGVPLADEFCQIRVNGDLALFRALNRILLDRDAVDHEFIETYCTGFEEYVAALEVDRAETEFATGLEWSQIERVADLVCAADTAVVCWAMGLTQHKNSVPTIKEIVNFLLLRGNMGKPGAGACPVRGHSNVQGDRTVGINEKPPRAFIESLSKAFDFEAPTEHGYDVVDAIRAMREGRVKFFMGMGGNFVRATPDTEVTEQALGNLELTVQVSTKLNGSHAVTGAEALILPTLGRTDADPQATGPQDVTVEDSMGMVHASRGRREFGGVLSEVAIVTELGRRLFADAYWDRFRGDYSLIRDKIEEVIPGFEDYNERIRHPGGFALPNGPRERRFTTASGRAHFTVNPLTVVRTPLGHLILQTVRSHDQYNTTVYGLDDRYRGIKGGRRVVFVHPDDLAELGIADGSHVTLVSMHESGERRAAGFRVVAYDTARGCAAAYFPETNVLVPLDSVADTSQTPTSKSIIVRLEPEAG
;
A
#
# COMPACT_ATOMS: atom_id res chain seq x y z
N MET A 1 20.08 -19.30 13.56
CA MET A 1 19.82 -20.41 12.61
C MET A 1 18.47 -20.13 11.99
N GLU A 2 18.40 -19.91 10.69
CA GLU A 2 17.12 -19.97 9.99
C GLU A 2 16.63 -21.41 10.13
N GLU A 3 15.38 -21.58 10.60
CA GLU A 3 14.72 -22.89 10.55
C GLU A 3 14.71 -23.32 9.08
N SER A 4 15.03 -24.60 8.82
CA SER A 4 15.06 -25.11 7.45
C SER A 4 13.68 -24.90 6.81
N LEU A 5 13.63 -24.20 5.68
CA LEU A 5 12.44 -23.92 4.89
C LEU A 5 11.64 -25.23 4.65
N LYS A 6 10.38 -25.27 5.09
CA LYS A 6 9.47 -26.40 4.91
C LYS A 6 8.30 -25.96 4.03
N VAL A 7 7.93 -26.86 3.12
CA VAL A 7 6.77 -26.69 2.24
C VAL A 7 5.73 -27.74 2.62
N GLY A 8 4.55 -27.29 3.01
CA GLY A 8 3.38 -28.11 3.32
C GLY A 8 2.24 -27.88 2.32
N ARG A 9 1.08 -28.45 2.60
CA ARG A 9 -0.10 -28.23 1.75
C ARG A 9 -0.69 -26.84 1.97
N PRO A 10 -1.10 -26.13 0.91
CA PRO A 10 -1.87 -24.89 1.01
C PRO A 10 -3.19 -25.08 1.78
N GLN A 11 -3.60 -24.07 2.53
CA GLN A 11 -4.90 -24.06 3.20
C GLN A 11 -6.00 -23.65 2.20
N GLN A 12 -7.16 -24.31 2.31
CA GLN A 12 -8.34 -24.03 1.50
C GLN A 12 -9.36 -23.13 2.19
N SER A 13 -9.03 -22.60 3.37
CA SER A 13 -9.90 -21.68 4.10
C SER A 13 -9.10 -20.67 4.91
N ALA A 14 -9.63 -19.43 4.98
CA ALA A 14 -9.06 -18.36 5.77
C ALA A 14 -9.72 -18.21 7.13
N ALA A 15 -8.98 -17.62 8.08
CA ALA A 15 -9.40 -17.30 9.45
C ALA A 15 -9.80 -18.52 10.29
N GLY A 16 -11.01 -18.56 10.85
CA GLY A 16 -11.49 -19.64 11.72
C GLY A 16 -10.73 -19.76 13.04
N ILE A 17 -10.80 -20.93 13.68
CA ILE A 17 -10.08 -21.22 14.92
C ILE A 17 -8.56 -21.03 14.78
N PRO A 18 -7.90 -21.48 13.68
CA PRO A 18 -6.48 -21.23 13.50
C PRO A 18 -6.10 -19.73 13.50
N GLY A 19 -6.94 -18.86 12.92
CA GLY A 19 -6.73 -17.41 12.92
C GLY A 19 -6.83 -16.82 14.33
N VAL A 20 -7.82 -17.26 15.12
CA VAL A 20 -7.98 -16.85 16.52
C VAL A 20 -6.77 -17.28 17.36
N VAL A 21 -6.32 -18.52 17.24
CA VAL A 21 -5.15 -19.04 17.94
C VAL A 21 -3.89 -18.28 17.57
N HIS A 22 -3.73 -17.94 16.29
CA HIS A 22 -2.59 -17.15 15.80
C HIS A 22 -2.60 -15.74 16.39
N ALA A 23 -3.75 -15.04 16.33
CA ALA A 23 -3.92 -13.70 16.91
C ALA A 23 -3.65 -13.69 18.43
N LEU A 24 -4.22 -14.64 19.16
CA LEU A 24 -4.00 -14.79 20.61
C LEU A 24 -2.53 -15.11 20.92
N GLY A 25 -1.88 -15.91 20.09
CA GLY A 25 -0.44 -16.22 20.22
C GLY A 25 0.44 -14.97 20.20
N PHE A 26 0.18 -14.04 19.29
CA PHE A 26 0.85 -12.72 19.27
C PHE A 26 0.48 -11.88 20.49
N ALA A 27 -0.80 -11.80 20.82
CA ALA A 27 -1.31 -10.99 21.92
C ALA A 27 -0.70 -11.38 23.28
N VAL A 28 -0.57 -12.69 23.54
CA VAL A 28 0.01 -13.20 24.78
C VAL A 28 1.52 -13.00 24.80
N ARG A 29 2.22 -13.35 23.71
CA ARG A 29 3.69 -13.23 23.61
C ARG A 29 4.19 -11.82 23.82
N GLU A 30 3.52 -10.82 23.24
CA GLU A 30 3.93 -9.41 23.27
C GLU A 30 3.12 -8.57 24.27
N ARG A 31 2.31 -9.20 25.14
CA ARG A 31 1.47 -8.53 26.16
C ARG A 31 0.46 -7.53 25.58
N ALA A 32 -0.08 -7.82 24.42
CA ALA A 32 -0.96 -6.93 23.65
C ALA A 32 -2.47 -7.12 23.92
N LEU A 33 -2.88 -7.99 24.86
CA LEU A 33 -4.30 -8.31 25.08
C LEU A 33 -5.17 -7.06 25.37
N LEU A 34 -4.74 -6.18 26.27
CA LEU A 34 -5.47 -4.96 26.59
C LEU A 34 -5.47 -3.94 25.44
N PRO A 35 -4.34 -3.64 24.77
CA PRO A 35 -4.34 -2.83 23.57
C PRO A 35 -5.30 -3.35 22.48
N LEU A 36 -5.38 -4.67 22.25
CA LEU A 36 -6.26 -5.24 21.22
C LEU A 36 -7.75 -4.98 21.47
N LEU A 37 -8.19 -4.75 22.73
CA LEU A 37 -9.57 -4.35 23.04
C LEU A 37 -9.86 -2.88 22.68
N LYS A 38 -8.83 -2.11 22.29
CA LYS A 38 -8.96 -0.69 21.94
C LYS A 38 -8.70 -0.41 20.47
N VAL A 39 -8.22 -1.39 19.72
CA VAL A 39 -8.00 -1.21 18.28
C VAL A 39 -9.34 -1.09 17.55
N ASN A 40 -9.44 -0.11 16.66
CA ASN A 40 -10.64 0.23 15.87
C ASN A 40 -11.91 0.50 16.72
N GLN A 41 -11.74 0.86 18.00
CA GLN A 41 -12.84 1.30 18.85
C GLN A 41 -12.98 2.82 18.82
N THR A 42 -14.19 3.32 19.03
CA THR A 42 -14.49 4.78 18.99
C THR A 42 -13.70 5.60 20.01
N ASP A 43 -13.29 4.98 21.10
CA ASP A 43 -12.47 5.59 22.17
C ASP A 43 -11.03 5.05 22.18
N GLY A 44 -10.62 4.38 21.10
CA GLY A 44 -9.35 3.72 20.95
C GLY A 44 -8.48 4.28 19.82
N PHE A 45 -7.61 3.45 19.31
CA PHE A 45 -6.70 3.82 18.22
C PHE A 45 -7.04 3.01 16.95
N ASP A 46 -6.76 3.61 15.81
CA ASP A 46 -6.86 2.98 14.51
C ASP A 46 -5.78 1.90 14.32
N CYS A 47 -6.14 0.80 13.67
CA CYS A 47 -5.21 -0.30 13.41
C CYS A 47 -4.02 0.19 12.55
N PRO A 48 -2.75 0.02 12.99
CA PRO A 48 -1.59 0.43 12.21
C PRO A 48 -1.33 -0.48 10.98
N GLY A 49 -2.27 -1.33 10.62
CA GLY A 49 -2.19 -2.25 9.50
C GLY A 49 -2.66 -1.66 8.18
N CYS A 50 -3.84 -2.07 7.73
CA CYS A 50 -4.42 -1.68 6.45
C CYS A 50 -5.48 -0.57 6.61
N ALA A 51 -5.85 0.04 5.47
CA ALA A 51 -6.85 1.11 5.40
C ALA A 51 -8.28 0.59 5.15
N TRP A 52 -8.62 -0.64 5.57
CA TRP A 52 -9.99 -1.12 5.45
C TRP A 52 -10.89 -0.41 6.47
N PRO A 53 -12.05 0.12 6.05
CA PRO A 53 -12.91 0.93 6.91
C PRO A 53 -13.48 0.17 8.10
N ASP A 54 -13.87 0.92 9.12
CA ASP A 54 -14.56 0.41 10.30
C ASP A 54 -16.07 0.42 10.09
N PRO A 55 -16.79 -0.63 10.55
CA PRO A 55 -18.26 -0.63 10.51
C PRO A 55 -18.85 0.31 11.57
N ASP A 56 -20.07 0.81 11.32
CA ASP A 56 -20.79 1.67 12.29
C ASP A 56 -21.03 0.93 13.61
N HIS A 57 -21.37 -0.35 13.53
CA HIS A 57 -21.52 -1.23 14.70
C HIS A 57 -20.28 -2.09 14.88
N ARG A 58 -19.48 -1.77 15.88
CA ARG A 58 -18.22 -2.43 16.17
C ARG A 58 -18.36 -3.57 17.16
N HIS A 59 -17.68 -4.66 16.88
CA HIS A 59 -17.53 -5.76 17.84
C HIS A 59 -16.45 -5.42 18.89
N VAL A 60 -16.49 -6.07 20.05
CA VAL A 60 -15.45 -5.91 21.09
C VAL A 60 -14.07 -6.29 20.55
N ALA A 61 -13.99 -7.26 19.64
CA ALA A 61 -12.77 -7.68 18.95
C ALA A 61 -12.83 -7.21 17.48
N GLU A 62 -12.69 -5.91 17.24
CA GLU A 62 -12.74 -5.31 15.89
C GLU A 62 -11.35 -5.31 15.22
N PHE A 63 -10.73 -6.49 15.17
CA PHE A 63 -9.43 -6.70 14.54
C PHE A 63 -9.34 -8.05 13.83
N CYS A 64 -8.46 -8.12 12.84
CA CYS A 64 -8.06 -9.39 12.23
C CYS A 64 -6.73 -9.88 12.81
N GLU A 65 -6.32 -11.10 12.44
CA GLU A 65 -5.04 -11.66 12.85
C GLU A 65 -3.83 -10.81 12.46
N ASN A 66 -3.88 -10.14 11.29
CA ASN A 66 -2.84 -9.22 10.85
C ASN A 66 -2.78 -7.96 11.73
N GLY A 67 -3.94 -7.39 12.07
CA GLY A 67 -4.04 -6.27 13.00
C GLY A 67 -3.53 -6.65 14.39
N ALA A 68 -3.88 -7.85 14.88
CA ALA A 68 -3.39 -8.36 16.15
C ALA A 68 -1.85 -8.46 16.18
N LYS A 69 -1.23 -8.94 15.09
CA LYS A 69 0.24 -8.97 14.94
C LYS A 69 0.83 -7.56 14.91
N ALA A 70 0.25 -6.65 14.11
CA ALA A 70 0.75 -5.27 14.00
C ALA A 70 0.74 -4.55 15.37
N VAL A 71 -0.37 -4.66 16.10
CA VAL A 71 -0.49 -4.11 17.46
C VAL A 71 0.49 -4.77 18.43
N ALA A 72 0.61 -6.11 18.38
CA ALA A 72 1.53 -6.85 19.26
C ALA A 72 3.00 -6.45 19.03
N GLU A 73 3.40 -6.26 17.77
CA GLU A 73 4.76 -5.82 17.44
C GLU A 73 5.02 -4.37 17.86
N GLU A 74 4.03 -3.50 17.81
CA GLU A 74 4.15 -2.11 18.27
C GLU A 74 4.17 -2.00 19.80
N THR A 75 3.40 -2.84 20.49
CA THR A 75 3.30 -2.84 21.96
C THR A 75 4.36 -3.69 22.66
N THR A 76 5.27 -4.32 21.93
CA THR A 76 6.32 -5.19 22.50
C THR A 76 7.06 -4.56 23.67
N ALA A 77 7.41 -5.40 24.65
CA ALA A 77 8.22 -4.98 25.80
C ALA A 77 9.72 -4.90 25.47
N ARG A 78 10.15 -5.48 24.34
CA ARG A 78 11.55 -5.43 23.91
C ARG A 78 11.95 -4.00 23.58
N ARG A 79 13.23 -3.68 23.90
CA ARG A 79 13.83 -2.36 23.67
C ARG A 79 15.11 -2.52 22.86
N CYS A 80 15.26 -1.64 21.86
CA CYS A 80 16.46 -1.51 21.05
C CYS A 80 17.07 -0.15 21.36
N GLY A 81 18.02 -0.14 22.27
CA GLY A 81 18.66 1.05 22.82
C GLY A 81 20.16 1.07 22.58
N PRO A 82 20.91 1.97 23.28
CA PRO A 82 22.35 2.16 23.11
C PRO A 82 23.19 0.89 23.23
N GLU A 83 22.83 -0.01 24.16
CA GLU A 83 23.55 -1.26 24.40
C GLU A 83 23.52 -2.16 23.15
N PHE A 84 22.37 -2.25 22.47
CA PHE A 84 22.24 -3.01 21.23
C PHE A 84 23.17 -2.46 20.14
N PHE A 85 23.23 -1.13 19.96
CA PHE A 85 24.06 -0.50 18.94
C PHE A 85 25.57 -0.53 19.28
N ALA A 86 25.92 -0.69 20.55
CA ALA A 86 27.30 -0.91 20.96
C ALA A 86 27.78 -2.34 20.65
N GLU A 87 26.87 -3.32 20.64
CA GLU A 87 27.17 -4.72 20.33
C GLU A 87 27.18 -5.04 18.84
N HIS A 88 26.45 -4.24 18.04
CA HIS A 88 26.20 -4.50 16.61
C HIS A 88 26.69 -3.35 15.74
N ASP A 89 27.74 -3.59 14.96
CA ASP A 89 28.23 -2.62 14.00
C ASP A 89 27.35 -2.60 12.71
N LEU A 90 27.60 -1.62 11.85
CA LEU A 90 26.83 -1.46 10.61
C LEU A 90 26.96 -2.66 9.68
N ALA A 91 28.12 -3.32 9.64
CA ALA A 91 28.36 -4.48 8.79
C ALA A 91 27.54 -5.69 9.26
N ASP A 92 27.48 -5.91 10.59
CA ASP A 92 26.60 -6.94 11.18
C ASP A 92 25.13 -6.63 10.89
N LEU A 93 24.67 -5.38 11.10
CA LEU A 93 23.29 -4.98 10.82
C LEU A 93 22.91 -5.19 9.33
N ARG A 94 23.81 -4.90 8.39
CA ARG A 94 23.61 -5.15 6.95
C ARG A 94 23.49 -6.62 6.61
N GLY A 95 24.18 -7.48 7.35
CA GLY A 95 24.09 -8.93 7.19
C GLY A 95 22.82 -9.56 7.76
N ARG A 96 22.01 -8.81 8.52
CA ARG A 96 20.79 -9.32 9.16
C ARG A 96 19.57 -9.19 8.25
N THR A 97 18.64 -10.13 8.40
CA THR A 97 17.33 -10.04 7.72
C THR A 97 16.46 -8.95 8.36
N ASP A 98 15.58 -8.34 7.58
CA ASP A 98 14.59 -7.38 8.10
C ASP A 98 13.69 -7.98 9.19
N HIS A 99 13.37 -9.28 9.07
CA HIS A 99 12.65 -10.00 10.11
C HIS A 99 13.42 -9.99 11.45
N TRP A 100 14.73 -10.26 11.42
CA TRP A 100 15.57 -10.23 12.61
C TRP A 100 15.66 -8.81 13.18
N LEU A 101 15.94 -7.79 12.34
CA LEU A 101 16.04 -6.39 12.76
C LEU A 101 14.74 -5.91 13.43
N GLY A 102 13.57 -6.15 12.82
CA GLY A 102 12.28 -5.76 13.36
C GLY A 102 11.93 -6.41 14.72
N ARG A 103 12.55 -7.54 15.05
CA ARG A 103 12.34 -8.25 16.32
C ARG A 103 13.22 -7.78 17.46
N GLN A 104 14.14 -6.85 17.24
CA GLN A 104 14.99 -6.31 18.32
C GLN A 104 14.21 -5.42 19.29
N GLY A 105 13.03 -4.94 18.90
CA GLY A 105 12.12 -4.19 19.76
C GLY A 105 11.96 -2.73 19.35
N ARG A 106 11.37 -1.94 20.26
CA ARG A 106 11.13 -0.51 20.06
C ARG A 106 12.42 0.28 20.26
N LEU A 107 12.72 1.17 19.33
CA LEU A 107 13.77 2.17 19.44
C LEU A 107 13.51 3.11 20.63
N THR A 108 14.53 3.48 21.39
CA THR A 108 14.37 4.23 22.63
C THR A 108 15.12 5.55 22.69
N THR A 109 16.18 5.70 21.90
CA THR A 109 17.15 6.80 22.01
C THR A 109 17.57 7.24 20.62
N PRO A 110 17.73 8.55 20.33
CA PRO A 110 18.34 8.99 19.10
C PRO A 110 19.75 8.45 18.95
N MET A 111 20.05 7.85 17.80
CA MET A 111 21.31 7.19 17.53
C MET A 111 21.98 7.83 16.31
N TYR A 112 23.24 8.22 16.44
CA TYR A 112 24.00 8.89 15.39
C TYR A 112 25.22 8.07 15.00
N ARG A 113 25.44 7.92 13.70
CA ARG A 113 26.65 7.34 13.12
C ARG A 113 27.44 8.42 12.39
N ARG A 114 28.59 8.78 12.93
CA ARG A 114 29.52 9.73 12.34
C ARG A 114 30.13 9.18 11.04
N ARG A 115 30.59 10.08 10.20
CA ARG A 115 31.35 9.73 9.00
C ARG A 115 32.52 8.80 9.36
N GLY A 116 32.57 7.63 8.72
CA GLY A 116 33.62 6.63 8.92
C GLY A 116 33.50 5.79 10.20
N ALA A 117 32.53 6.06 11.08
CA ALA A 117 32.28 5.19 12.25
C ALA A 117 31.59 3.89 11.84
N SER A 118 31.93 2.80 12.52
CA SER A 118 31.31 1.49 12.33
C SER A 118 30.03 1.30 13.13
N HIS A 119 29.85 2.03 14.24
CA HIS A 119 28.71 1.90 15.14
C HIS A 119 27.89 3.18 15.19
N TYR A 120 26.62 3.02 15.58
CA TYR A 120 25.79 4.12 16.03
C TYR A 120 26.07 4.42 17.50
N GLU A 121 26.14 5.70 17.86
CA GLU A 121 26.32 6.20 19.22
C GLU A 121 25.07 6.94 19.69
N PRO A 122 24.68 6.86 20.96
CA PRO A 122 23.55 7.61 21.48
C PRO A 122 23.85 9.10 21.51
N VAL A 123 22.87 9.91 21.15
CA VAL A 123 22.95 11.38 21.21
C VAL A 123 21.69 11.97 21.87
N SER A 124 21.77 13.22 22.32
CA SER A 124 20.59 13.91 22.81
C SER A 124 19.63 14.31 21.66
N TRP A 125 18.37 14.50 21.99
CA TRP A 125 17.40 15.04 21.05
C TRP A 125 17.81 16.42 20.50
N GLU A 126 18.35 17.28 21.36
CA GLU A 126 18.86 18.60 20.97
C GLU A 126 19.95 18.49 19.91
N PHE A 127 20.99 17.68 20.17
CA PHE A 127 22.06 17.44 19.18
C PHE A 127 21.50 16.87 17.87
N ALA A 128 20.62 15.90 17.95
CA ALA A 128 20.08 15.23 16.77
C ALA A 128 19.28 16.19 15.87
N LEU A 129 18.42 17.01 16.46
CA LEU A 129 17.60 17.99 15.73
C LEU A 129 18.41 19.18 15.22
N ASP A 130 19.43 19.63 15.98
CA ASP A 130 20.36 20.67 15.55
C ASP A 130 21.21 20.20 14.36
N LEU A 131 21.65 18.95 14.34
CA LEU A 131 22.37 18.33 13.22
C LEU A 131 21.53 18.33 11.95
N VAL A 132 20.26 17.94 12.03
CA VAL A 132 19.33 17.93 10.88
C VAL A 132 19.10 19.37 10.39
N ALA A 133 18.79 20.30 11.29
CA ALA A 133 18.55 21.69 10.93
C ALA A 133 19.78 22.35 10.29
N ALA A 134 20.98 22.15 10.86
CA ALA A 134 22.23 22.64 10.31
C ALA A 134 22.51 22.06 8.91
N LYS A 135 22.24 20.76 8.69
CA LYS A 135 22.40 20.15 7.39
C LYS A 135 21.45 20.75 6.36
N LEU A 136 20.16 20.85 6.67
CA LEU A 136 19.15 21.46 5.78
C LEU A 136 19.44 22.92 5.45
N SER A 137 19.98 23.69 6.41
CA SER A 137 20.39 25.08 6.18
C SER A 137 21.69 25.24 5.34
N SER A 138 22.44 24.16 5.13
CA SER A 138 23.73 24.16 4.41
C SER A 138 23.66 23.67 2.97
N ILE A 139 22.49 23.23 2.52
CA ILE A 139 22.26 22.68 1.16
C ILE A 139 21.13 23.44 0.48
N GLU A 140 21.03 23.32 -0.84
CA GLU A 140 19.86 23.81 -1.58
C GLU A 140 18.64 22.92 -1.29
N ALA A 141 17.43 23.49 -1.33
CA ALA A 141 16.21 22.79 -0.97
C ALA A 141 15.98 21.52 -1.81
N ASP A 142 16.28 21.55 -3.10
CA ASP A 142 16.13 20.43 -4.03
C ASP A 142 17.21 19.34 -3.86
N GLU A 143 18.26 19.58 -3.07
CA GLU A 143 19.23 18.57 -2.67
C GLU A 143 18.76 17.71 -1.50
N ALA A 144 17.52 17.93 -1.00
CA ALA A 144 16.89 17.16 0.05
C ALA A 144 15.68 16.37 -0.46
N VAL A 145 15.47 15.16 0.08
CA VAL A 145 14.32 14.29 -0.20
C VAL A 145 13.67 13.86 1.10
N PHE A 146 12.34 13.92 1.15
CA PHE A 146 11.53 13.66 2.33
C PHE A 146 10.47 12.59 2.04
N TYR A 147 10.69 11.37 2.48
CA TYR A 147 9.82 10.21 2.21
C TYR A 147 8.81 9.97 3.33
N THR A 148 7.60 9.53 2.96
CA THR A 148 6.53 9.14 3.89
C THR A 148 6.01 7.74 3.59
N SER A 149 5.78 6.93 4.65
CA SER A 149 5.43 5.51 4.50
C SER A 149 3.94 5.19 4.37
N GLY A 150 3.03 6.19 4.51
CA GLY A 150 1.58 5.98 4.46
C GLY A 150 0.95 5.49 5.78
N ARG A 151 1.65 5.61 6.90
CA ARG A 151 1.13 5.35 8.25
C ARG A 151 1.17 6.55 9.16
N THR A 152 1.78 7.63 8.70
CA THR A 152 1.83 8.92 9.36
C THR A 152 0.42 9.46 9.56
N SER A 153 0.12 10.12 10.67
CA SER A 153 -1.20 10.73 10.88
C SER A 153 -1.39 11.95 9.98
N ASN A 154 -2.66 12.38 9.79
CA ASN A 154 -2.94 13.57 8.98
C ASN A 154 -2.23 14.81 9.53
N GLU A 155 -2.22 14.99 10.86
CA GLU A 155 -1.54 16.12 11.49
C GLU A 155 -0.03 16.11 11.24
N ALA A 156 0.61 14.95 11.41
CA ALA A 156 2.05 14.83 11.18
C ALA A 156 2.39 14.96 9.69
N ALA A 157 1.62 14.36 8.80
CA ALA A 157 1.78 14.46 7.36
C ALA A 157 1.60 15.90 6.85
N PHE A 158 0.58 16.61 7.35
CA PHE A 158 0.35 18.01 7.01
C PHE A 158 1.51 18.91 7.45
N LEU A 159 2.03 18.73 8.66
CA LEU A 159 3.18 19.49 9.13
C LEU A 159 4.46 19.12 8.40
N TYR A 160 4.62 17.85 8.03
CA TYR A 160 5.80 17.40 7.29
C TYR A 160 5.86 18.02 5.90
N GLN A 161 4.74 18.02 5.15
CA GLN A 161 4.69 18.70 3.86
C GLN A 161 4.84 20.23 3.99
N LEU A 162 4.31 20.84 5.07
CA LEU A 162 4.50 22.27 5.33
C LEU A 162 5.98 22.59 5.56
N LEU A 163 6.68 21.79 6.39
CA LEU A 163 8.13 21.94 6.63
C LEU A 163 8.91 21.88 5.31
N VAL A 164 8.65 20.89 4.47
CA VAL A 164 9.35 20.67 3.21
C VAL A 164 9.10 21.81 2.21
N ARG A 165 7.86 22.24 2.07
CA ARG A 165 7.53 23.37 1.19
C ARG A 165 8.04 24.70 1.72
N ARG A 166 8.11 24.87 3.03
CA ARG A 166 8.72 26.04 3.66
C ARG A 166 10.24 26.08 3.46
N LEU A 167 10.90 24.92 3.29
CA LEU A 167 12.29 24.83 2.84
C LEU A 167 12.48 25.25 1.38
N GLY A 168 11.43 25.13 0.54
CA GLY A 168 11.45 25.54 -0.85
C GLY A 168 11.45 24.42 -1.87
N THR A 169 11.02 23.20 -1.52
CA THR A 169 10.94 22.05 -2.45
C THR A 169 9.64 21.28 -2.33
N ASN A 170 9.28 20.53 -3.39
CA ASN A 170 8.22 19.53 -3.43
C ASN A 170 8.76 18.09 -3.47
N ASN A 171 10.00 17.84 -3.09
CA ASN A 171 10.61 16.51 -3.05
C ASN A 171 10.01 15.65 -1.93
N LEU A 172 8.75 15.26 -2.11
CA LEU A 172 7.90 14.51 -1.19
C LEU A 172 7.46 13.16 -1.79
N PRO A 173 8.41 12.27 -2.17
CA PRO A 173 8.04 10.92 -2.57
C PRO A 173 7.35 10.18 -1.43
N ASP A 174 6.39 9.33 -1.77
CA ASP A 174 5.68 8.55 -0.76
C ASP A 174 5.41 7.12 -1.22
N CYS A 175 4.85 6.31 -0.33
CA CYS A 175 4.56 4.92 -0.68
C CYS A 175 3.46 4.77 -1.74
N SER A 176 2.63 5.79 -2.02
CA SER A 176 1.62 5.75 -3.09
C SER A 176 2.27 5.63 -4.47
N ASN A 177 3.45 6.25 -4.68
CA ASN A 177 4.20 6.14 -5.94
C ASN A 177 4.48 4.66 -6.31
N MET A 178 4.64 3.79 -5.31
CA MET A 178 4.89 2.37 -5.51
C MET A 178 3.63 1.49 -5.40
N CYS A 179 2.48 2.08 -5.07
CA CYS A 179 1.28 1.34 -4.68
C CYS A 179 0.09 1.63 -5.59
N HIS A 180 -0.52 2.80 -5.44
CA HIS A 180 -1.79 3.16 -6.07
C HIS A 180 -1.74 4.46 -6.90
N GLU A 181 -0.55 4.92 -7.29
CA GLU A 181 -0.40 6.08 -8.18
C GLU A 181 -1.14 5.87 -9.49
N SER A 182 -1.07 4.64 -10.04
CA SER A 182 -1.83 4.27 -11.25
C SER A 182 -3.34 4.41 -11.07
N SER A 183 -3.86 4.09 -9.86
CA SER A 183 -5.29 4.29 -9.56
C SER A 183 -5.63 5.78 -9.48
N GLY A 184 -4.77 6.56 -8.83
CA GLY A 184 -4.92 8.01 -8.73
C GLY A 184 -4.96 8.66 -10.10
N SER A 185 -4.00 8.36 -10.96
CA SER A 185 -3.90 8.88 -12.33
C SER A 185 -5.13 8.53 -13.18
N ALA A 186 -5.51 7.24 -13.21
CA ALA A 186 -6.63 6.78 -14.02
C ALA A 186 -7.97 7.39 -13.58
N LEU A 187 -8.26 7.38 -12.28
CA LEU A 187 -9.52 7.88 -11.73
C LEU A 187 -9.61 9.42 -11.83
N THR A 188 -8.50 10.14 -11.60
CA THR A 188 -8.49 11.60 -11.76
C THR A 188 -8.82 12.01 -13.18
N GLU A 189 -8.25 11.34 -14.18
CA GLU A 189 -8.50 11.62 -15.59
C GLU A 189 -9.94 11.28 -16.00
N THR A 190 -10.47 10.15 -15.52
CA THR A 190 -11.76 9.63 -15.99
C THR A 190 -12.97 10.17 -15.24
N ILE A 191 -12.84 10.38 -13.93
CA ILE A 191 -13.96 10.78 -13.05
C ILE A 191 -13.67 12.01 -12.18
N GLY A 192 -12.47 12.59 -12.29
CA GLY A 192 -12.07 13.84 -11.62
C GLY A 192 -11.59 13.69 -10.18
N ILE A 193 -11.45 12.48 -9.63
CA ILE A 193 -10.94 12.26 -8.29
C ILE A 193 -10.10 10.99 -8.20
N GLY A 194 -8.90 11.06 -7.65
CA GLY A 194 -7.98 9.91 -7.51
C GLY A 194 -8.32 8.93 -6.37
N LYS A 195 -9.60 8.84 -5.98
CA LYS A 195 -10.10 8.01 -4.88
C LYS A 195 -11.22 7.08 -5.34
N GLY A 196 -11.49 6.04 -4.53
CA GLY A 196 -12.66 5.18 -4.73
C GLY A 196 -13.98 5.93 -4.57
N THR A 197 -15.05 5.38 -5.16
CA THR A 197 -16.37 6.02 -5.17
C THR A 197 -17.38 5.32 -4.29
N VAL A 198 -17.01 4.23 -3.60
CA VAL A 198 -17.91 3.44 -2.75
C VAL A 198 -17.70 3.73 -1.27
N THR A 199 -18.72 3.45 -0.49
CA THR A 199 -18.71 3.35 0.97
C THR A 199 -18.65 1.87 1.39
N LEU A 200 -18.43 1.58 2.68
CA LEU A 200 -18.52 0.21 3.20
C LEU A 200 -19.94 -0.36 2.99
N THR A 201 -20.97 0.47 3.16
CA THR A 201 -22.37 0.08 2.92
C THR A 201 -22.60 -0.30 1.47
N ASP A 202 -22.03 0.43 0.50
CA ASP A 202 -22.13 0.06 -0.92
C ASP A 202 -21.53 -1.31 -1.19
N VAL A 203 -20.35 -1.60 -0.63
CA VAL A 203 -19.72 -2.92 -0.75
C VAL A 203 -20.58 -4.02 -0.12
N GLU A 204 -21.19 -3.78 1.04
CA GLU A 204 -22.01 -4.76 1.76
C GLU A 204 -23.38 -4.99 1.13
N THR A 205 -23.87 -4.07 0.28
CA THR A 205 -25.22 -4.10 -0.29
C THR A 205 -25.28 -4.37 -1.79
N THR A 206 -24.14 -4.43 -2.47
CA THR A 206 -24.06 -4.69 -3.92
C THR A 206 -24.56 -6.09 -4.32
N ASP A 207 -25.03 -6.22 -5.56
CA ASP A 207 -25.41 -7.52 -6.13
C ASP A 207 -24.21 -8.31 -6.62
N LEU A 208 -23.15 -7.61 -7.08
CA LEU A 208 -21.96 -8.21 -7.65
C LEU A 208 -20.69 -7.52 -7.18
N ILE A 209 -19.69 -8.30 -6.77
CA ILE A 209 -18.32 -7.81 -6.56
C ILE A 209 -17.37 -8.51 -7.52
N LEU A 210 -16.56 -7.73 -8.23
CA LEU A 210 -15.39 -8.22 -8.94
C LEU A 210 -14.15 -7.88 -8.12
N ILE A 211 -13.33 -8.88 -7.79
CA ILE A 211 -12.09 -8.71 -7.01
C ILE A 211 -10.91 -9.03 -7.90
N ASN A 212 -10.17 -7.98 -8.29
CA ASN A 212 -9.12 -8.06 -9.31
C ASN A 212 -7.75 -7.84 -8.68
N GLY A 213 -6.84 -8.79 -8.86
CA GLY A 213 -5.45 -8.67 -8.40
C GLY A 213 -5.33 -8.34 -6.92
N GLN A 214 -6.27 -8.81 -6.10
CA GLN A 214 -6.33 -8.59 -4.66
C GLN A 214 -6.52 -9.91 -3.92
N ASN A 215 -5.82 -10.09 -2.79
CA ASN A 215 -6.02 -11.19 -1.86
C ASN A 215 -6.50 -10.64 -0.51
N PRO A 216 -7.81 -10.46 -0.32
CA PRO A 216 -8.35 -9.89 0.93
C PRO A 216 -8.01 -10.77 2.14
N GLY A 217 -8.00 -12.08 2.02
CA GLY A 217 -7.64 -12.99 3.12
C GLY A 217 -6.23 -12.79 3.67
N THR A 218 -5.32 -12.30 2.84
CA THR A 218 -3.94 -12.02 3.23
C THR A 218 -3.71 -10.56 3.58
N ASN A 219 -4.26 -9.61 2.82
CA ASN A 219 -3.91 -8.19 2.92
C ASN A 219 -4.96 -7.35 3.67
N HIS A 220 -6.24 -7.74 3.59
CA HIS A 220 -7.37 -7.01 4.18
C HIS A 220 -8.39 -7.97 4.83
N PRO A 221 -8.00 -8.78 5.86
CA PRO A 221 -8.85 -9.87 6.33
C PRO A 221 -10.23 -9.43 6.85
N ARG A 222 -10.38 -8.17 7.33
CA ARG A 222 -11.69 -7.64 7.73
C ARG A 222 -12.65 -7.45 6.54
N MET A 223 -12.14 -7.29 5.32
CA MET A 223 -12.96 -7.26 4.10
C MET A 223 -13.74 -8.56 3.91
N LEU A 224 -13.21 -9.71 4.35
CA LEU A 224 -13.91 -11.00 4.22
C LEU A 224 -15.28 -11.00 4.92
N SER A 225 -15.41 -10.26 6.03
CA SER A 225 -16.70 -10.10 6.73
C SER A 225 -17.71 -9.29 5.91
N ALA A 226 -17.28 -8.28 5.17
CA ALA A 226 -18.14 -7.55 4.23
C ALA A 226 -18.56 -8.46 3.05
N LEU A 227 -17.62 -9.23 2.51
CA LEU A 227 -17.92 -10.21 1.45
C LEU A 227 -18.91 -11.30 1.91
N GLU A 228 -18.80 -11.79 3.16
CA GLU A 228 -19.75 -12.72 3.75
C GLU A 228 -21.17 -12.11 3.82
N LYS A 229 -21.30 -10.82 4.14
CA LYS A 229 -22.60 -10.13 4.13
C LYS A 229 -23.22 -10.09 2.74
N VAL A 230 -22.42 -9.81 1.70
CA VAL A 230 -22.88 -9.87 0.29
C VAL A 230 -23.42 -11.27 -0.04
N LYS A 231 -22.67 -12.34 0.30
CA LYS A 231 -23.12 -13.71 0.10
C LYS A 231 -24.41 -14.04 0.85
N ALA A 232 -24.54 -13.58 2.08
CA ALA A 232 -25.73 -13.81 2.89
C ALA A 232 -27.01 -13.16 2.32
N ARG A 233 -26.85 -12.10 1.51
CA ARG A 233 -27.94 -11.41 0.79
C ARG A 233 -28.24 -12.01 -0.59
N GLY A 234 -27.46 -13.01 -1.04
CA GLY A 234 -27.60 -13.62 -2.37
C GLY A 234 -26.75 -12.96 -3.44
N GLY A 235 -25.93 -11.97 -3.10
CA GLY A 235 -24.98 -11.35 -4.01
C GLY A 235 -23.89 -12.32 -4.49
N ARG A 236 -23.24 -11.97 -5.59
CA ARG A 236 -22.22 -12.79 -6.26
C ARG A 236 -20.85 -12.17 -6.17
N ILE A 237 -19.82 -12.99 -6.17
CA ILE A 237 -18.43 -12.57 -6.12
C ILE A 237 -17.65 -13.28 -7.22
N ILE A 238 -16.96 -12.50 -8.06
CA ILE A 238 -16.04 -12.98 -9.08
C ILE A 238 -14.63 -12.67 -8.62
N ALA A 239 -13.80 -13.70 -8.46
CA ALA A 239 -12.39 -13.57 -8.12
C ALA A 239 -11.53 -13.65 -9.38
N ILE A 240 -10.69 -12.65 -9.63
CA ILE A 240 -9.82 -12.57 -10.80
C ILE A 240 -8.39 -12.43 -10.30
N ASN A 241 -7.67 -13.56 -10.24
CA ASN A 241 -6.32 -13.66 -9.69
C ASN A 241 -5.53 -14.79 -10.37
N PRO A 242 -4.19 -14.68 -10.48
CA PRO A 242 -3.35 -15.74 -11.05
C PRO A 242 -3.15 -16.95 -10.13
N LEU A 243 -3.45 -16.82 -8.83
CA LEU A 243 -3.34 -17.90 -7.83
C LEU A 243 -4.65 -18.07 -7.10
N PRO A 244 -5.00 -19.32 -6.71
CA PRO A 244 -6.11 -19.56 -5.80
C PRO A 244 -5.77 -19.01 -4.40
N GLU A 245 -6.71 -18.23 -3.84
CA GLU A 245 -6.49 -17.54 -2.57
C GLU A 245 -7.49 -18.06 -1.51
N ALA A 246 -6.95 -18.54 -0.38
CA ALA A 246 -7.72 -19.22 0.67
C ALA A 246 -8.94 -18.43 1.16
N GLY A 247 -8.82 -17.10 1.25
CA GLY A 247 -9.89 -16.21 1.71
C GLY A 247 -11.07 -16.11 0.74
N LEU A 248 -10.84 -16.29 -0.57
CA LEU A 248 -11.89 -16.28 -1.60
C LEU A 248 -12.47 -17.67 -1.84
N ILE A 249 -11.67 -18.73 -1.59
CA ILE A 249 -12.15 -20.12 -1.66
C ILE A 249 -13.16 -20.37 -0.54
N ASN A 250 -12.76 -20.13 0.72
CA ASN A 250 -13.66 -20.37 1.85
C ASN A 250 -13.27 -19.50 3.06
N PHE A 251 -14.22 -18.74 3.58
CA PHE A 251 -14.04 -17.91 4.77
C PHE A 251 -14.72 -18.51 6.00
N LYS A 252 -13.95 -18.72 7.06
CA LYS A 252 -14.44 -19.16 8.36
C LYS A 252 -14.48 -17.99 9.34
N ASN A 253 -15.60 -17.27 9.36
CA ASN A 253 -15.73 -16.10 10.24
C ASN A 253 -15.67 -16.52 11.72
N PRO A 254 -14.68 -16.06 12.50
CA PRO A 254 -14.53 -16.45 13.89
C PRO A 254 -15.58 -15.81 14.81
N GLN A 255 -16.31 -14.80 14.34
CA GLN A 255 -17.33 -14.10 15.11
C GLN A 255 -18.73 -14.73 14.99
N THR A 256 -18.91 -15.72 14.11
CA THR A 256 -20.18 -16.41 13.89
C THR A 256 -20.03 -17.93 14.06
N ILE A 257 -20.81 -18.53 14.97
CA ILE A 257 -20.72 -19.96 15.28
C ILE A 257 -20.94 -20.84 14.04
N LYS A 258 -21.89 -20.47 13.17
CA LYS A 258 -22.23 -21.23 11.96
C LYS A 258 -21.07 -21.20 10.96
N SER A 259 -20.42 -20.05 10.79
CA SER A 259 -19.35 -19.87 9.81
C SER A 259 -18.01 -20.45 10.29
N VAL A 260 -17.71 -20.39 11.60
CA VAL A 260 -16.43 -20.90 12.14
C VAL A 260 -16.23 -22.39 11.92
N THR A 261 -17.30 -23.16 11.87
CA THR A 261 -17.26 -24.63 11.67
C THR A 261 -17.25 -25.02 10.20
N GLY A 262 -18.18 -24.50 9.39
CA GLY A 262 -18.36 -24.87 7.98
C GLY A 262 -17.64 -23.95 7.00
N GLY A 263 -17.61 -22.66 7.32
CA GLY A 263 -17.15 -21.61 6.40
C GLY A 263 -18.19 -21.24 5.35
N VAL A 264 -17.89 -20.20 4.59
CA VAL A 264 -18.68 -19.70 3.47
C VAL A 264 -17.78 -19.60 2.24
N PRO A 265 -18.05 -20.35 1.15
CA PRO A 265 -17.40 -20.13 -0.13
C PRO A 265 -17.74 -18.72 -0.62
N LEU A 266 -16.73 -17.86 -0.83
CA LEU A 266 -16.96 -16.47 -1.22
C LEU A 266 -17.06 -16.33 -2.73
N ALA A 267 -16.08 -16.82 -3.49
CA ALA A 267 -16.10 -16.71 -4.95
C ALA A 267 -17.16 -17.66 -5.57
N ASP A 268 -18.03 -17.11 -6.42
CA ASP A 268 -18.96 -17.86 -7.26
C ASP A 268 -18.31 -18.27 -8.58
N GLU A 269 -17.45 -17.43 -9.13
CA GLU A 269 -16.62 -17.71 -10.29
C GLU A 269 -15.17 -17.33 -9.96
N PHE A 270 -14.21 -18.19 -10.31
CA PHE A 270 -12.79 -17.95 -10.14
C PHE A 270 -12.10 -17.93 -11.49
N CYS A 271 -11.72 -16.74 -11.93
CA CYS A 271 -10.94 -16.51 -13.15
C CYS A 271 -9.46 -16.57 -12.82
N GLN A 272 -8.80 -17.69 -13.06
CA GLN A 272 -7.36 -17.85 -12.89
C GLN A 272 -6.63 -17.17 -14.03
N ILE A 273 -6.60 -15.85 -13.98
CA ILE A 273 -6.10 -15.02 -15.07
C ILE A 273 -4.58 -15.08 -15.19
N ARG A 274 -4.07 -15.10 -16.40
CA ARG A 274 -2.65 -14.87 -16.66
C ARG A 274 -2.26 -13.46 -16.23
N VAL A 275 -1.10 -13.32 -15.62
CA VAL A 275 -0.60 -12.02 -15.14
C VAL A 275 -0.64 -10.97 -16.27
N ASN A 276 -1.20 -9.81 -15.99
CA ASN A 276 -1.44 -8.69 -16.93
C ASN A 276 -2.58 -8.95 -17.96
N GLY A 277 -3.40 -9.96 -17.78
CA GLY A 277 -4.55 -10.25 -18.66
C GLY A 277 -5.78 -9.38 -18.42
N ASP A 278 -5.79 -8.58 -17.35
CA ASP A 278 -6.97 -7.82 -16.89
C ASP A 278 -7.49 -6.82 -17.94
N LEU A 279 -6.61 -6.13 -18.66
CA LEU A 279 -7.01 -5.21 -19.73
C LEU A 279 -7.79 -5.95 -20.83
N ALA A 280 -7.30 -7.12 -21.26
CA ALA A 280 -7.97 -7.93 -22.27
C ALA A 280 -9.32 -8.44 -21.79
N LEU A 281 -9.41 -8.88 -20.52
CA LEU A 281 -10.65 -9.33 -19.92
C LEU A 281 -11.70 -8.22 -19.89
N PHE A 282 -11.38 -7.04 -19.38
CA PHE A 282 -12.35 -5.94 -19.29
C PHE A 282 -12.75 -5.42 -20.68
N ARG A 283 -11.85 -5.36 -21.65
CA ARG A 283 -12.19 -5.05 -23.04
C ARG A 283 -13.20 -6.06 -23.62
N ALA A 284 -12.96 -7.36 -23.38
CA ALA A 284 -13.89 -8.42 -23.82
C ALA A 284 -15.28 -8.32 -23.13
N LEU A 285 -15.29 -8.09 -21.82
CA LEU A 285 -16.54 -7.86 -21.08
C LEU A 285 -17.31 -6.64 -21.63
N ASN A 286 -16.60 -5.52 -21.82
CA ASN A 286 -17.20 -4.29 -22.36
C ASN A 286 -17.76 -4.50 -23.77
N ARG A 287 -17.07 -5.26 -24.64
CA ARG A 287 -17.57 -5.61 -25.97
C ARG A 287 -18.84 -6.48 -25.87
N ILE A 288 -18.85 -7.51 -25.02
CA ILE A 288 -20.01 -8.37 -24.81
C ILE A 288 -21.20 -7.56 -24.25
N LEU A 289 -20.99 -6.62 -23.34
CA LEU A 289 -22.04 -5.74 -22.81
C LEU A 289 -22.67 -4.89 -23.92
N LEU A 290 -21.85 -4.32 -24.81
CA LEU A 290 -22.32 -3.56 -25.96
C LEU A 290 -23.08 -4.44 -26.95
N ASP A 291 -22.57 -5.63 -27.28
CA ASP A 291 -23.22 -6.56 -28.21
C ASP A 291 -24.59 -7.07 -27.71
N ARG A 292 -24.76 -7.13 -26.37
CA ARG A 292 -26.01 -7.55 -25.71
C ARG A 292 -26.93 -6.39 -25.37
N ASP A 293 -26.57 -5.16 -25.72
CA ASP A 293 -27.27 -3.95 -25.31
C ASP A 293 -27.51 -3.88 -23.79
N ALA A 294 -26.56 -4.40 -23.00
CA ALA A 294 -26.61 -4.44 -21.54
C ALA A 294 -25.93 -3.21 -20.91
N VAL A 295 -26.24 -2.03 -21.41
CA VAL A 295 -25.65 -0.74 -21.03
C VAL A 295 -26.71 0.24 -20.55
N ASP A 296 -26.32 1.21 -19.72
CA ASP A 296 -27.21 2.26 -19.22
C ASP A 296 -27.10 3.50 -20.13
N HIS A 297 -27.88 3.51 -21.20
CA HIS A 297 -27.87 4.61 -22.19
C HIS A 297 -28.22 5.96 -21.59
N GLU A 298 -29.18 6.02 -20.63
CA GLU A 298 -29.58 7.27 -19.99
C GLU A 298 -28.44 7.87 -19.16
N PHE A 299 -27.74 7.02 -18.41
CA PHE A 299 -26.56 7.44 -17.65
C PHE A 299 -25.44 7.92 -18.59
N ILE A 300 -25.16 7.17 -19.65
CA ILE A 300 -24.11 7.49 -20.63
C ILE A 300 -24.39 8.85 -21.28
N GLU A 301 -25.62 9.07 -21.80
CA GLU A 301 -26.01 10.31 -22.44
C GLU A 301 -25.94 11.52 -21.48
N THR A 302 -26.38 11.32 -20.22
CA THR A 302 -26.48 12.42 -19.26
C THR A 302 -25.14 12.78 -18.64
N TYR A 303 -24.32 11.77 -18.29
CA TYR A 303 -23.16 11.98 -17.42
C TYR A 303 -21.81 11.71 -18.08
N CYS A 304 -21.75 11.16 -19.29
CA CYS A 304 -20.50 10.74 -19.90
C CYS A 304 -20.16 11.52 -21.19
N THR A 305 -18.89 11.45 -21.59
CA THR A 305 -18.34 11.88 -22.87
C THR A 305 -17.41 10.82 -23.44
N GLY A 306 -17.15 10.85 -24.76
CA GLY A 306 -16.20 9.93 -25.42
C GLY A 306 -16.77 8.55 -25.72
N PHE A 307 -18.09 8.32 -25.57
CA PHE A 307 -18.69 7.00 -25.74
C PHE A 307 -18.61 6.50 -27.19
N GLU A 308 -18.99 7.32 -28.20
CA GLU A 308 -18.96 6.93 -29.61
C GLU A 308 -17.53 6.61 -30.09
N GLU A 309 -16.54 7.41 -29.65
CA GLU A 309 -15.13 7.17 -29.95
C GLU A 309 -14.63 5.87 -29.34
N TYR A 310 -15.00 5.63 -28.07
CA TYR A 310 -14.67 4.40 -27.36
C TYR A 310 -15.26 3.17 -28.06
N VAL A 311 -16.57 3.18 -28.40
CA VAL A 311 -17.24 2.07 -29.09
C VAL A 311 -16.61 1.78 -30.44
N ALA A 312 -16.29 2.83 -31.21
CA ALA A 312 -15.67 2.70 -32.53
C ALA A 312 -14.25 2.09 -32.46
N ALA A 313 -13.52 2.34 -31.36
CA ALA A 313 -12.15 1.84 -31.15
C ALA A 313 -12.09 0.50 -30.39
N LEU A 314 -13.21 0.03 -29.82
CA LEU A 314 -13.23 -1.21 -29.05
C LEU A 314 -13.32 -2.44 -29.95
N GLU A 315 -12.19 -2.83 -30.51
CA GLU A 315 -12.03 -4.10 -31.23
C GLU A 315 -11.54 -5.19 -30.26
N VAL A 316 -12.13 -6.37 -30.36
CA VAL A 316 -11.80 -7.54 -29.52
C VAL A 316 -11.60 -8.75 -30.42
N ASP A 317 -10.38 -9.24 -30.47
CA ASP A 317 -10.07 -10.54 -31.07
C ASP A 317 -10.13 -11.63 -29.98
N ARG A 318 -10.91 -12.68 -30.27
CA ARG A 318 -11.15 -13.77 -29.31
C ARG A 318 -9.86 -14.54 -28.99
N ALA A 319 -9.08 -14.90 -30.01
CA ALA A 319 -7.89 -15.72 -29.82
C ALA A 319 -6.80 -14.91 -29.04
N GLU A 320 -6.63 -13.64 -29.36
CA GLU A 320 -5.74 -12.75 -28.64
C GLU A 320 -6.19 -12.54 -27.18
N THR A 321 -7.49 -12.45 -26.94
CA THR A 321 -8.07 -12.33 -25.60
C THR A 321 -7.83 -13.60 -24.78
N GLU A 322 -8.13 -14.78 -25.34
CA GLU A 322 -7.86 -16.06 -24.66
C GLU A 322 -6.37 -16.24 -24.37
N PHE A 323 -5.48 -15.87 -25.29
CA PHE A 323 -4.03 -15.88 -25.07
C PHE A 323 -3.60 -14.93 -23.95
N ALA A 324 -4.10 -13.68 -23.98
CA ALA A 324 -3.72 -12.65 -23.01
C ALA A 324 -4.22 -12.97 -21.59
N THR A 325 -5.44 -13.49 -21.49
CA THR A 325 -6.08 -13.80 -20.20
C THR A 325 -5.74 -15.20 -19.68
N GLY A 326 -5.41 -16.16 -20.57
CA GLY A 326 -5.33 -17.57 -20.24
C GLY A 326 -6.70 -18.22 -19.92
N LEU A 327 -7.79 -17.50 -20.16
CA LEU A 327 -9.17 -17.96 -19.92
C LEU A 327 -9.80 -18.40 -21.23
N GLU A 328 -10.61 -19.44 -21.18
CA GLU A 328 -11.47 -19.81 -22.30
C GLU A 328 -12.58 -18.76 -22.50
N TRP A 329 -12.94 -18.47 -23.73
CA TRP A 329 -14.00 -17.51 -24.04
C TRP A 329 -15.32 -17.85 -23.35
N SER A 330 -15.67 -19.13 -23.23
CA SER A 330 -16.84 -19.61 -22.50
C SER A 330 -16.85 -19.18 -21.02
N GLN A 331 -15.68 -19.05 -20.39
CA GLN A 331 -15.58 -18.51 -19.03
C GLN A 331 -15.81 -17.01 -18.99
N ILE A 332 -15.28 -16.27 -19.97
CA ILE A 332 -15.54 -14.82 -20.11
C ILE A 332 -17.05 -14.56 -20.32
N GLU A 333 -17.72 -15.40 -21.13
CA GLU A 333 -19.18 -15.30 -21.32
C GLU A 333 -19.96 -15.57 -20.03
N ARG A 334 -19.56 -16.56 -19.20
CA ARG A 334 -20.17 -16.79 -17.88
C ARG A 334 -20.01 -15.59 -16.95
N VAL A 335 -18.83 -14.95 -16.95
CA VAL A 335 -18.61 -13.70 -16.20
C VAL A 335 -19.55 -12.61 -16.70
N ALA A 336 -19.67 -12.44 -18.02
CA ALA A 336 -20.59 -11.46 -18.61
C ALA A 336 -22.06 -11.75 -18.26
N ASP A 337 -22.45 -13.04 -18.18
CA ASP A 337 -23.80 -13.43 -17.74
C ASP A 337 -24.08 -12.98 -16.30
N LEU A 338 -23.12 -13.15 -15.39
CA LEU A 338 -23.23 -12.68 -14.00
C LEU A 338 -23.31 -11.14 -13.94
N VAL A 339 -22.53 -10.44 -14.77
CA VAL A 339 -22.56 -8.98 -14.87
C VAL A 339 -23.90 -8.48 -15.40
N CYS A 340 -24.45 -9.10 -16.46
CA CYS A 340 -25.72 -8.71 -17.03
C CYS A 340 -26.90 -8.95 -16.05
N ALA A 341 -26.80 -9.99 -15.22
CA ALA A 341 -27.83 -10.32 -14.23
C ALA A 341 -27.81 -9.41 -12.98
N ALA A 342 -26.74 -8.70 -12.73
CA ALA A 342 -26.59 -7.81 -11.58
C ALA A 342 -27.06 -6.38 -11.94
N ASP A 343 -27.83 -5.74 -11.05
CA ASP A 343 -28.19 -4.34 -11.18
C ASP A 343 -27.08 -3.40 -10.69
N THR A 344 -26.37 -3.83 -9.66
CA THR A 344 -25.25 -3.09 -9.07
C THR A 344 -23.97 -3.91 -9.06
N ALA A 345 -22.84 -3.27 -9.38
CA ALA A 345 -21.53 -3.89 -9.31
C ALA A 345 -20.49 -2.97 -8.65
N VAL A 346 -19.71 -3.56 -7.76
CA VAL A 346 -18.50 -2.95 -7.20
C VAL A 346 -17.28 -3.67 -7.77
N VAL A 347 -16.35 -2.91 -8.34
CA VAL A 347 -15.06 -3.45 -8.78
C VAL A 347 -13.99 -3.07 -7.77
N CYS A 348 -13.45 -4.09 -7.07
CA CYS A 348 -12.34 -3.96 -6.14
C CYS A 348 -11.03 -4.34 -6.82
N TRP A 349 -9.96 -3.58 -6.55
CA TRP A 349 -8.61 -3.96 -6.99
C TRP A 349 -7.54 -3.49 -6.00
N ALA A 350 -6.37 -4.13 -6.10
CA ALA A 350 -5.19 -3.74 -5.36
C ALA A 350 -3.95 -3.77 -6.29
N MET A 351 -2.77 -4.00 -5.72
CA MET A 351 -1.49 -3.90 -6.44
C MET A 351 -1.33 -4.91 -7.59
N GLY A 352 -2.16 -5.93 -7.68
CA GLY A 352 -2.20 -6.83 -8.84
C GLY A 352 -2.52 -6.11 -10.15
N LEU A 353 -3.17 -4.93 -10.10
CA LEU A 353 -3.48 -4.11 -11.26
C LEU A 353 -2.58 -2.88 -11.39
N THR A 354 -2.06 -2.36 -10.28
CA THR A 354 -1.38 -1.05 -10.29
C THR A 354 0.10 -1.11 -10.63
N GLN A 355 0.72 -2.28 -10.56
CA GLN A 355 2.17 -2.46 -10.72
C GLN A 355 2.53 -3.16 -12.05
N HIS A 356 1.94 -2.70 -13.16
CA HIS A 356 2.20 -3.13 -14.53
C HIS A 356 2.51 -1.92 -15.41
N LYS A 357 3.16 -2.14 -16.55
CA LYS A 357 3.46 -1.08 -17.51
C LYS A 357 2.20 -0.38 -18.00
N ASN A 358 1.13 -1.14 -18.29
CA ASN A 358 -0.17 -0.70 -18.77
C ASN A 358 -1.23 -0.56 -17.65
N SER A 359 -0.82 -0.33 -16.41
CA SER A 359 -1.73 -0.28 -15.24
C SER A 359 -2.79 0.83 -15.36
N VAL A 360 -2.41 2.03 -15.82
CA VAL A 360 -3.35 3.15 -16.00
C VAL A 360 -4.40 2.85 -17.06
N PRO A 361 -4.07 2.40 -18.29
CA PRO A 361 -5.05 1.92 -19.26
C PRO A 361 -5.96 0.81 -18.73
N THR A 362 -5.42 -0.14 -17.96
CA THR A 362 -6.22 -1.23 -17.37
C THR A 362 -7.29 -0.70 -16.41
N ILE A 363 -6.93 0.24 -15.53
CA ILE A 363 -7.88 0.82 -14.59
C ILE A 363 -8.90 1.71 -15.30
N LYS A 364 -8.50 2.45 -16.35
CA LYS A 364 -9.42 3.21 -17.21
C LYS A 364 -10.43 2.29 -17.88
N GLU A 365 -10.02 1.09 -18.30
CA GLU A 365 -10.94 0.13 -18.91
C GLU A 365 -11.95 -0.44 -17.90
N ILE A 366 -11.54 -0.58 -16.63
CA ILE A 366 -12.47 -0.88 -15.53
C ILE A 366 -13.45 0.27 -15.30
N VAL A 367 -13.00 1.51 -15.41
CA VAL A 367 -13.91 2.67 -15.34
C VAL A 367 -14.90 2.65 -16.49
N ASN A 368 -14.46 2.38 -17.74
CA ASN A 368 -15.37 2.20 -18.89
C ASN A 368 -16.45 1.14 -18.61
N PHE A 369 -16.06 0.00 -18.01
CA PHE A 369 -16.99 -1.05 -17.57
C PHE A 369 -18.06 -0.52 -16.60
N LEU A 370 -17.64 0.23 -15.58
CA LEU A 370 -18.55 0.82 -14.61
C LEU A 370 -19.46 1.89 -15.23
N LEU A 371 -18.94 2.69 -16.16
CA LEU A 371 -19.71 3.72 -16.87
C LEU A 371 -20.75 3.10 -17.81
N LEU A 372 -20.39 2.03 -18.55
CA LEU A 372 -21.34 1.29 -19.41
C LEU A 372 -22.57 0.81 -18.63
N ARG A 373 -22.38 0.38 -17.39
CA ARG A 373 -23.43 -0.14 -16.51
C ARG A 373 -24.14 0.92 -15.67
N GLY A 374 -23.81 2.22 -15.81
CA GLY A 374 -24.31 3.27 -14.93
C GLY A 374 -23.91 3.08 -13.45
N ASN A 375 -22.88 2.30 -13.20
CA ASN A 375 -22.40 1.89 -11.87
C ASN A 375 -21.44 2.92 -11.24
N MET A 376 -21.68 4.20 -11.50
CA MET A 376 -20.95 5.30 -10.88
C MET A 376 -21.96 6.28 -10.26
N GLY A 377 -21.86 6.48 -8.94
CA GLY A 377 -22.80 7.30 -8.19
C GLY A 377 -24.21 6.67 -8.05
N LYS A 378 -24.25 5.34 -8.08
CA LYS A 378 -25.43 4.51 -7.80
C LYS A 378 -25.18 3.80 -6.46
N PRO A 379 -26.12 3.80 -5.50
CA PRO A 379 -25.97 3.05 -4.25
C PRO A 379 -25.67 1.57 -4.52
N GLY A 380 -24.69 1.03 -3.82
CA GLY A 380 -24.23 -0.34 -4.02
C GLY A 380 -23.37 -0.57 -5.26
N ALA A 381 -22.84 0.48 -5.91
CA ALA A 381 -22.03 0.34 -7.11
C ALA A 381 -20.86 1.33 -7.15
N GLY A 382 -19.77 0.95 -7.83
CA GLY A 382 -18.65 1.85 -8.09
C GLY A 382 -17.26 1.24 -8.04
N ALA A 383 -16.27 2.13 -8.01
CA ALA A 383 -14.86 1.83 -8.01
C ALA A 383 -14.31 1.73 -6.58
N CYS A 384 -13.60 0.64 -6.27
CA CYS A 384 -13.02 0.37 -4.96
C CYS A 384 -11.53 0.03 -5.04
N PRO A 385 -10.62 1.00 -5.26
CA PRO A 385 -9.19 0.79 -5.06
C PRO A 385 -8.90 0.57 -3.58
N VAL A 386 -8.53 -0.65 -3.19
CA VAL A 386 -8.33 -1.02 -1.79
C VAL A 386 -6.91 -0.68 -1.36
N ARG A 387 -6.77 0.39 -0.56
CA ARG A 387 -5.47 0.92 -0.11
C ARG A 387 -4.79 0.00 0.90
N GLY A 388 -3.46 -0.08 0.82
CA GLY A 388 -2.66 -0.97 1.67
C GLY A 388 -2.44 -0.42 3.07
N HIS A 389 -1.76 0.71 3.20
CA HIS A 389 -1.39 1.30 4.49
C HIS A 389 -2.52 2.11 5.12
N SER A 390 -2.55 2.14 6.45
CA SER A 390 -3.67 2.66 7.26
C SER A 390 -4.01 4.14 7.05
N ASN A 391 -3.07 4.96 6.55
CA ASN A 391 -3.30 6.38 6.23
C ASN A 391 -2.71 6.84 4.90
N VAL A 392 -2.37 5.93 3.99
CA VAL A 392 -1.74 6.31 2.71
C VAL A 392 -2.63 7.23 1.88
N GLN A 393 -3.94 7.16 2.03
CA GLN A 393 -4.86 8.07 1.37
C GLN A 393 -4.91 9.43 2.07
N GLY A 394 -4.92 9.44 3.41
CA GLY A 394 -4.90 10.65 4.22
C GLY A 394 -3.61 11.46 4.03
N ASP A 395 -2.44 10.81 3.99
CA ASP A 395 -1.18 11.49 3.69
C ASP A 395 -1.29 12.32 2.40
N ARG A 396 -1.80 11.72 1.32
CA ARG A 396 -2.03 12.40 0.03
C ARG A 396 -3.08 13.51 0.14
N THR A 397 -4.15 13.27 0.87
CA THR A 397 -5.23 14.25 1.08
C THR A 397 -4.72 15.51 1.76
N VAL A 398 -3.82 15.37 2.74
CA VAL A 398 -3.28 16.51 3.47
C VAL A 398 -1.98 17.08 2.88
N GLY A 399 -1.60 16.64 1.67
CA GLY A 399 -0.60 17.33 0.87
C GLY A 399 0.75 16.63 0.71
N ILE A 400 0.93 15.39 1.15
CA ILE A 400 2.10 14.59 0.77
C ILE A 400 1.95 14.22 -0.72
N ASN A 401 2.52 15.04 -1.57
CA ASN A 401 2.47 14.90 -3.02
C ASN A 401 3.59 15.70 -3.67
N GLU A 402 4.35 15.07 -4.54
CA GLU A 402 5.45 15.68 -5.30
C GLU A 402 4.94 16.58 -6.46
N LYS A 403 3.67 16.40 -6.85
CA LYS A 403 2.99 17.17 -7.91
C LYS A 403 1.69 17.80 -7.37
N PRO A 404 1.79 18.69 -6.38
CA PRO A 404 0.62 19.25 -5.71
C PRO A 404 -0.25 20.07 -6.68
N PRO A 405 -1.59 20.01 -6.58
CA PRO A 405 -2.47 20.88 -7.32
C PRO A 405 -2.19 22.35 -7.03
N ARG A 406 -2.25 23.21 -8.05
CA ARG A 406 -1.99 24.66 -7.91
C ARG A 406 -2.88 25.31 -6.85
N ALA A 407 -4.17 24.96 -6.80
CA ALA A 407 -5.09 25.50 -5.80
C ALA A 407 -4.67 25.17 -4.36
N PHE A 408 -4.10 23.98 -4.13
CA PHE A 408 -3.55 23.61 -2.83
C PHE A 408 -2.35 24.49 -2.46
N ILE A 409 -1.41 24.71 -3.38
CA ILE A 409 -0.24 25.56 -3.18
C ILE A 409 -0.65 27.00 -2.87
N GLU A 410 -1.63 27.55 -3.60
CA GLU A 410 -2.16 28.91 -3.37
C GLU A 410 -2.82 29.02 -1.98
N SER A 411 -3.63 28.04 -1.59
CA SER A 411 -4.27 28.00 -0.26
C SER A 411 -3.24 27.88 0.86
N LEU A 412 -2.25 26.99 0.71
CA LEU A 412 -1.18 26.82 1.68
C LEU A 412 -0.35 28.08 1.85
N SER A 413 0.04 28.72 0.74
CA SER A 413 0.82 29.96 0.75
C SER A 413 0.07 31.07 1.48
N LYS A 414 -1.23 31.20 1.25
CA LYS A 414 -2.08 32.18 1.91
C LYS A 414 -2.23 31.90 3.41
N ALA A 415 -2.47 30.63 3.80
CA ALA A 415 -2.73 30.24 5.19
C ALA A 415 -1.50 30.42 6.10
N PHE A 416 -0.29 30.38 5.53
CA PHE A 416 0.97 30.43 6.27
C PHE A 416 1.88 31.63 5.91
N ASP A 417 1.39 32.55 5.08
CA ASP A 417 2.09 33.76 4.65
C ASP A 417 3.52 33.51 4.14
N PHE A 418 3.64 32.60 3.16
CA PHE A 418 4.90 32.32 2.46
C PHE A 418 4.66 31.91 1.01
N GLU A 419 5.68 32.00 0.17
CA GLU A 419 5.61 31.53 -1.22
C GLU A 419 6.02 30.05 -1.28
N ALA A 420 5.04 29.16 -1.45
CA ALA A 420 5.29 27.73 -1.60
C ALA A 420 5.76 27.38 -3.02
N PRO A 421 6.70 26.41 -3.19
CA PRO A 421 7.23 26.04 -4.50
C PRO A 421 6.14 25.45 -5.41
N THR A 422 6.16 25.86 -6.69
CA THR A 422 5.21 25.40 -7.73
C THR A 422 5.76 24.31 -8.63
N GLU A 423 7.08 24.17 -8.67
CA GLU A 423 7.76 23.15 -9.48
C GLU A 423 7.49 21.75 -8.92
N HIS A 424 7.42 20.75 -9.80
CA HIS A 424 7.23 19.36 -9.39
C HIS A 424 8.50 18.84 -8.68
N GLY A 425 8.31 18.12 -7.60
CA GLY A 425 9.37 17.41 -6.90
C GLY A 425 9.58 16.00 -7.48
N TYR A 426 10.46 15.22 -6.82
CA TYR A 426 10.75 13.85 -7.18
C TYR A 426 9.70 12.88 -6.62
N ASP A 427 9.20 11.97 -7.47
CA ASP A 427 8.59 10.73 -7.01
C ASP A 427 9.69 9.74 -6.50
N VAL A 428 9.30 8.53 -6.07
CA VAL A 428 10.25 7.56 -5.51
C VAL A 428 11.34 7.15 -6.52
N VAL A 429 10.98 6.94 -7.78
CA VAL A 429 11.93 6.50 -8.82
C VAL A 429 12.87 7.63 -9.19
N ASP A 430 12.36 8.83 -9.38
CA ASP A 430 13.15 10.03 -9.68
C ASP A 430 14.03 10.42 -8.50
N ALA A 431 13.58 10.24 -7.25
CA ALA A 431 14.39 10.45 -6.06
C ALA A 431 15.62 9.51 -6.03
N ILE A 432 15.43 8.21 -6.33
CA ILE A 432 16.53 7.25 -6.39
C ILE A 432 17.50 7.60 -7.53
N ARG A 433 17.00 8.00 -8.70
CA ARG A 433 17.83 8.48 -9.82
C ARG A 433 18.67 9.70 -9.41
N ALA A 434 18.01 10.70 -8.77
CA ALA A 434 18.66 11.90 -8.30
C ALA A 434 19.75 11.63 -7.25
N MET A 435 19.49 10.73 -6.31
CA MET A 435 20.49 10.26 -5.33
C MET A 435 21.67 9.57 -6.01
N ARG A 436 21.42 8.69 -6.97
CA ARG A 436 22.47 7.99 -7.73
C ARG A 436 23.36 8.97 -8.51
N GLU A 437 22.78 10.01 -9.06
CA GLU A 437 23.46 11.06 -9.83
C GLU A 437 24.17 12.10 -8.94
N GLY A 438 24.05 12.00 -7.61
CA GLY A 438 24.66 12.95 -6.67
C GLY A 438 23.97 14.31 -6.59
N ARG A 439 22.73 14.44 -7.12
CA ARG A 439 21.92 15.67 -7.02
C ARG A 439 21.24 15.83 -5.66
N VAL A 440 21.15 14.76 -4.88
CA VAL A 440 20.59 14.75 -3.54
C VAL A 440 21.69 14.47 -2.53
N LYS A 441 21.72 15.23 -1.44
CA LYS A 441 22.68 15.13 -0.34
C LYS A 441 22.04 14.66 0.97
N PHE A 442 20.75 14.87 1.12
CA PHE A 442 20.00 14.59 2.34
C PHE A 442 18.77 13.76 2.07
N PHE A 443 18.52 12.77 2.94
CA PHE A 443 17.29 11.97 2.92
C PHE A 443 16.70 11.88 4.33
N MET A 444 15.40 12.12 4.47
CA MET A 444 14.67 11.88 5.70
C MET A 444 13.45 11.00 5.41
N GLY A 445 13.40 9.81 6.02
CA GLY A 445 12.26 8.89 5.93
C GLY A 445 11.39 8.97 7.18
N MET A 446 10.10 9.32 6.99
CA MET A 446 9.08 9.28 8.04
C MET A 446 8.41 7.92 8.03
N GLY A 447 8.90 6.99 8.86
CA GLY A 447 8.46 5.61 8.90
C GLY A 447 8.88 4.77 7.69
N GLY A 448 8.42 3.54 7.64
CA GLY A 448 8.65 2.63 6.53
C GLY A 448 10.01 1.93 6.53
N ASN A 449 10.29 1.28 5.40
CA ASN A 449 11.55 0.61 5.10
C ASN A 449 11.87 0.89 3.62
N PHE A 450 12.35 2.10 3.34
CA PHE A 450 12.55 2.61 1.98
C PHE A 450 13.38 1.65 1.13
N VAL A 451 14.51 1.19 1.63
CA VAL A 451 15.44 0.30 0.92
C VAL A 451 14.79 -1.01 0.45
N ARG A 452 13.85 -1.54 1.22
CA ARG A 452 13.19 -2.82 0.87
C ARG A 452 11.83 -2.63 0.20
N ALA A 453 11.26 -1.44 0.30
CA ALA A 453 9.98 -1.13 -0.35
C ALA A 453 10.16 -0.71 -1.81
N THR A 454 11.30 -0.12 -2.15
CA THR A 454 11.61 0.42 -3.48
C THR A 454 12.17 -0.65 -4.42
N PRO A 455 12.06 -0.46 -5.76
CA PRO A 455 12.61 -1.39 -6.73
C PRO A 455 14.15 -1.38 -6.77
N ASP A 456 14.74 -2.35 -7.46
CA ASP A 456 16.19 -2.41 -7.76
C ASP A 456 17.05 -2.23 -6.52
N THR A 457 16.92 -3.16 -5.58
CA THR A 457 17.49 -3.07 -4.22
C THR A 457 18.96 -2.64 -4.22
N GLU A 458 19.80 -3.19 -5.13
CA GLU A 458 21.21 -2.86 -5.18
C GLU A 458 21.45 -1.40 -5.63
N VAL A 459 20.71 -0.95 -6.63
CA VAL A 459 20.76 0.45 -7.11
C VAL A 459 20.29 1.41 -6.02
N THR A 460 19.20 1.08 -5.31
CA THR A 460 18.69 1.88 -4.21
C THR A 460 19.68 1.96 -3.04
N GLU A 461 20.32 0.84 -2.68
CA GLU A 461 21.34 0.84 -1.63
C GLU A 461 22.55 1.70 -1.99
N GLN A 462 23.01 1.62 -3.25
CA GLN A 462 24.09 2.47 -3.75
C GLN A 462 23.70 3.96 -3.75
N ALA A 463 22.48 4.27 -4.21
CA ALA A 463 21.99 5.64 -4.24
C ALA A 463 21.95 6.28 -2.85
N LEU A 464 21.44 5.58 -1.83
CA LEU A 464 21.47 6.05 -0.44
C LEU A 464 22.90 6.18 0.10
N GLY A 465 23.80 5.32 -0.33
CA GLY A 465 25.24 5.38 0.03
C GLY A 465 25.95 6.66 -0.45
N ASN A 466 25.44 7.33 -1.47
CA ASN A 466 26.00 8.59 -1.99
C ASN A 466 25.64 9.82 -1.15
N LEU A 467 24.66 9.70 -0.26
CA LEU A 467 24.17 10.84 0.53
C LEU A 467 25.16 11.27 1.60
N GLU A 468 25.10 12.54 1.97
CA GLU A 468 25.87 13.07 3.09
C GLU A 468 25.26 12.71 4.44
N LEU A 469 23.89 12.79 4.56
CA LEU A 469 23.15 12.44 5.76
C LEU A 469 21.86 11.70 5.42
N THR A 470 21.66 10.54 6.06
CA THR A 470 20.37 9.82 6.07
C THR A 470 19.74 9.89 7.45
N VAL A 471 18.45 10.23 7.51
CA VAL A 471 17.66 10.33 8.75
C VAL A 471 16.47 9.39 8.67
N GLN A 472 16.30 8.52 9.67
CA GLN A 472 15.18 7.59 9.75
C GLN A 472 14.35 7.85 11.02
N VAL A 473 13.11 8.32 10.85
CA VAL A 473 12.14 8.42 11.95
C VAL A 473 11.38 7.11 12.02
N SER A 474 11.56 6.32 13.07
CA SER A 474 11.07 4.95 13.11
C SER A 474 10.72 4.48 14.51
N THR A 475 9.77 3.53 14.60
CA THR A 475 9.41 2.86 15.84
C THR A 475 10.30 1.65 16.13
N LYS A 476 10.81 0.98 15.08
CA LYS A 476 11.65 -0.24 15.15
C LYS A 476 12.71 -0.23 14.06
N LEU A 477 13.73 -1.07 14.19
CA LEU A 477 14.74 -1.28 13.16
C LEU A 477 14.19 -2.01 11.92
N ASN A 478 14.77 -1.69 10.77
CA ASN A 478 14.62 -2.38 9.51
C ASN A 478 15.85 -2.13 8.61
N GLY A 479 15.87 -2.64 7.38
CA GLY A 479 17.00 -2.53 6.45
C GLY A 479 17.45 -1.11 6.15
N SER A 480 16.55 -0.11 6.18
CA SER A 480 16.91 1.29 5.92
C SER A 480 17.85 1.90 6.96
N HIS A 481 17.89 1.33 8.18
CA HIS A 481 18.83 1.77 9.21
C HIS A 481 20.25 1.21 9.02
N ALA A 482 20.36 0.14 8.26
CA ALA A 482 21.64 -0.49 7.95
C ALA A 482 22.26 0.01 6.63
N VAL A 483 21.49 0.68 5.78
CA VAL A 483 21.94 1.28 4.50
C VAL A 483 21.94 2.79 4.66
N THR A 484 23.13 3.39 4.77
CA THR A 484 23.28 4.78 5.20
C THR A 484 24.14 5.57 4.23
N GLY A 485 23.94 6.89 4.23
CA GLY A 485 24.89 7.85 3.67
C GLY A 485 26.22 7.91 4.46
N ALA A 486 27.01 8.93 4.20
CA ALA A 486 28.27 9.18 4.93
C ALA A 486 28.05 9.29 6.45
N GLU A 487 26.95 9.94 6.83
CA GLU A 487 26.45 10.05 8.20
C GLU A 487 25.02 9.51 8.28
N ALA A 488 24.59 9.06 9.45
CA ALA A 488 23.25 8.55 9.64
C ALA A 488 22.68 8.88 11.02
N LEU A 489 21.37 9.16 11.05
CA LEU A 489 20.65 9.47 12.27
C LEU A 489 19.38 8.61 12.35
N ILE A 490 19.15 7.99 13.51
CA ILE A 490 17.91 7.30 13.84
C ILE A 490 17.18 8.12 14.89
N LEU A 491 15.95 8.53 14.58
CA LEU A 491 15.06 9.24 15.48
C LEU A 491 13.92 8.31 15.90
N PRO A 492 13.90 7.83 17.15
CA PRO A 492 12.81 6.98 17.62
C PRO A 492 11.53 7.78 17.77
N THR A 493 10.37 7.17 17.41
CA THR A 493 9.09 7.86 17.52
C THR A 493 8.02 7.02 18.22
N LEU A 494 6.96 7.69 18.68
CA LEU A 494 5.76 7.05 19.19
C LEU A 494 5.06 6.25 18.08
N GLY A 495 4.47 5.12 18.47
CA GLY A 495 3.56 4.38 17.61
C GLY A 495 2.11 4.81 17.82
N ARG A 496 1.20 4.28 17.01
CA ARG A 496 -0.23 4.61 17.09
C ARG A 496 -0.90 4.13 18.39
N THR A 497 -0.34 3.11 19.03
CA THR A 497 -0.80 2.61 20.33
C THR A 497 -0.37 3.48 21.52
N ASP A 498 0.63 4.34 21.31
CA ASP A 498 1.24 5.14 22.38
C ASP A 498 0.46 6.46 22.58
N ALA A 499 0.36 6.89 23.83
CA ALA A 499 -0.17 8.21 24.16
C ALA A 499 0.85 9.29 23.84
N ASP A 500 0.38 10.41 23.31
CA ASP A 500 1.18 11.60 23.03
C ASP A 500 0.76 12.77 23.91
N PRO A 501 1.31 12.90 25.11
CA PRO A 501 1.00 14.01 26.02
C PRO A 501 1.75 15.28 25.58
N GLN A 502 1.00 16.34 25.32
CA GLN A 502 1.52 17.67 24.99
C GLN A 502 1.01 18.73 25.98
N ALA A 503 1.24 20.00 25.73
CA ALA A 503 0.94 21.07 26.67
C ALA A 503 -0.55 21.17 27.06
N THR A 504 -1.47 20.82 26.14
CA THR A 504 -2.92 20.81 26.39
C THR A 504 -3.47 19.45 26.86
N GLY A 505 -2.58 18.47 27.10
CA GLY A 505 -2.92 17.11 27.49
C GLY A 505 -2.64 16.06 26.44
N PRO A 506 -3.16 14.83 26.58
CA PRO A 506 -3.04 13.78 25.57
C PRO A 506 -3.68 14.21 24.26
N GLN A 507 -2.96 14.06 23.17
CA GLN A 507 -3.39 14.43 21.82
C GLN A 507 -4.04 13.26 21.10
N ASP A 508 -5.04 13.57 20.29
CA ASP A 508 -5.58 12.67 19.29
C ASP A 508 -4.96 13.01 17.94
N VAL A 509 -4.72 12.00 17.13
CA VAL A 509 -4.38 12.15 15.72
C VAL A 509 -5.50 11.60 14.85
N THR A 510 -5.48 11.91 13.56
CA THR A 510 -6.52 11.48 12.63
C THR A 510 -5.94 10.71 11.46
N VAL A 511 -6.76 9.85 10.85
CA VAL A 511 -6.43 9.05 9.67
C VAL A 511 -7.61 9.00 8.71
N GLU A 512 -7.34 8.75 7.42
CA GLU A 512 -8.33 8.56 6.37
C GLU A 512 -8.26 7.12 5.82
N ASP A 513 -9.36 6.40 5.83
CA ASP A 513 -9.45 5.06 5.27
C ASP A 513 -9.61 5.03 3.73
N SER A 514 -9.67 3.82 3.16
CA SER A 514 -9.81 3.62 1.70
C SER A 514 -11.09 4.18 1.10
N MET A 515 -12.10 4.46 1.92
CA MET A 515 -13.41 4.96 1.47
C MET A 515 -13.61 6.44 1.80
N GLY A 516 -12.56 7.13 2.25
CA GLY A 516 -12.58 8.57 2.52
C GLY A 516 -13.23 8.95 3.84
N MET A 517 -13.31 8.02 4.80
CA MET A 517 -13.73 8.34 6.17
C MET A 517 -12.53 8.82 6.97
N VAL A 518 -12.64 9.99 7.56
CA VAL A 518 -11.64 10.56 8.48
C VAL A 518 -12.12 10.31 9.90
N HIS A 519 -11.27 9.67 10.71
CA HIS A 519 -11.62 9.35 12.10
C HIS A 519 -10.43 9.54 13.06
N ALA A 520 -10.74 9.71 14.35
CA ALA A 520 -9.75 9.91 15.39
C ALA A 520 -9.06 8.59 15.76
N SER A 521 -7.78 8.69 16.08
CA SER A 521 -6.97 7.61 16.63
C SER A 521 -6.30 8.09 17.92
N ARG A 522 -6.54 7.36 19.00
CA ARG A 522 -6.19 7.76 20.35
C ARG A 522 -5.38 6.69 21.05
N GLY A 523 -4.05 6.76 20.95
CA GLY A 523 -3.12 5.91 21.68
C GLY A 523 -3.22 6.15 23.18
N ARG A 524 -3.04 5.10 23.99
CA ARG A 524 -3.19 5.19 25.46
C ARG A 524 -2.01 4.63 26.24
N ARG A 525 -1.06 4.01 25.55
CA ARG A 525 0.09 3.39 26.19
C ARG A 525 1.17 4.44 26.46
N GLU A 526 1.67 4.50 27.68
CA GLU A 526 2.84 5.33 27.99
C GLU A 526 4.11 4.72 27.41
N PHE A 527 4.86 5.54 26.66
CA PHE A 527 6.15 5.20 26.10
C PHE A 527 7.07 6.42 26.21
N GLY A 528 7.86 6.47 27.27
CA GLY A 528 8.69 7.64 27.57
C GLY A 528 10.00 7.69 26.79
N GLY A 529 10.60 8.88 26.72
CA GLY A 529 11.94 9.11 26.17
C GLY A 529 12.01 9.34 24.66
N VAL A 530 10.87 9.24 23.93
CA VAL A 530 10.80 9.50 22.48
C VAL A 530 9.82 10.62 22.17
N LEU A 531 9.96 11.22 21.01
CA LEU A 531 9.06 12.25 20.50
C LEU A 531 8.05 11.65 19.52
N SER A 532 6.86 12.24 19.41
CA SER A 532 5.94 11.94 18.32
C SER A 532 6.44 12.49 16.98
N GLU A 533 5.90 12.00 15.88
CA GLU A 533 6.19 12.54 14.53
C GLU A 533 5.88 14.03 14.46
N VAL A 534 4.74 14.47 15.03
CA VAL A 534 4.38 15.90 15.15
C VAL A 534 5.43 16.68 15.93
N ALA A 535 5.87 16.15 17.07
CA ALA A 535 6.88 16.83 17.90
C ALA A 535 8.24 16.93 17.19
N ILE A 536 8.66 15.90 16.45
CA ILE A 536 9.90 15.93 15.66
C ILE A 536 9.82 17.01 14.57
N VAL A 537 8.74 17.04 13.82
CA VAL A 537 8.55 18.00 12.72
C VAL A 537 8.47 19.44 13.24
N THR A 538 7.70 19.67 14.31
CA THR A 538 7.58 21.02 14.90
C THR A 538 8.88 21.52 15.51
N GLU A 539 9.67 20.64 16.13
CA GLU A 539 11.00 20.99 16.64
C GLU A 539 11.99 21.33 15.53
N LEU A 540 11.92 20.66 14.38
CA LEU A 540 12.71 21.03 13.20
C LEU A 540 12.24 22.36 12.63
N GLY A 541 10.93 22.57 12.51
CA GLY A 541 10.34 23.82 12.04
C GLY A 541 10.78 25.02 12.88
N ARG A 542 10.77 24.88 14.21
CA ARG A 542 11.23 25.90 15.16
C ARG A 542 12.71 26.26 15.02
N ARG A 543 13.56 25.30 14.62
CA ARG A 543 14.99 25.51 14.40
C ARG A 543 15.31 26.16 13.07
N LEU A 544 14.51 25.88 12.07
CA LEU A 544 14.72 26.34 10.70
C LEU A 544 14.04 27.68 10.41
N PHE A 545 12.93 27.97 11.10
CA PHE A 545 12.08 29.12 10.81
C PHE A 545 11.71 29.87 12.09
N ALA A 546 11.48 31.19 11.95
CA ALA A 546 11.12 32.06 13.07
C ALA A 546 9.62 32.05 13.42
N ASP A 547 8.81 31.25 12.75
CA ASP A 547 7.35 31.29 12.88
C ASP A 547 6.89 30.69 14.23
N ALA A 548 6.13 31.47 14.99
CA ALA A 548 5.67 31.07 16.32
C ALA A 548 4.61 29.95 16.32
N TYR A 549 4.03 29.60 15.17
CA TYR A 549 3.02 28.56 15.07
C TYR A 549 3.60 27.15 15.33
N TRP A 550 4.89 26.92 15.12
CA TRP A 550 5.52 25.63 15.37
C TRP A 550 5.39 25.18 16.84
N ASP A 551 5.65 26.09 17.79
CA ASP A 551 5.49 25.81 19.22
C ASP A 551 4.02 25.56 19.59
N ARG A 552 3.10 26.33 18.99
CA ARG A 552 1.66 26.18 19.23
C ARG A 552 1.12 24.86 18.73
N PHE A 553 1.50 24.44 17.52
CA PHE A 553 1.11 23.17 16.92
C PHE A 553 1.63 21.98 17.72
N ARG A 554 2.84 22.06 18.26
CA ARG A 554 3.37 21.04 19.16
C ARG A 554 2.51 20.90 20.42
N GLY A 555 2.06 21.99 20.99
CA GLY A 555 1.31 22.02 22.24
C GLY A 555 -0.14 21.58 22.11
N ASP A 556 -0.74 21.75 20.92
CA ASP A 556 -2.17 21.49 20.67
C ASP A 556 -2.44 21.13 19.21
N TYR A 557 -2.79 19.87 18.96
CA TYR A 557 -3.03 19.36 17.61
C TYR A 557 -4.35 19.84 17.00
N SER A 558 -5.26 20.38 17.80
CA SER A 558 -6.49 21.02 17.28
C SER A 558 -6.16 22.20 16.38
N LEU A 559 -5.08 22.95 16.68
CA LEU A 559 -4.62 24.08 15.88
C LEU A 559 -4.06 23.63 14.51
N ILE A 560 -3.53 22.41 14.41
CA ILE A 560 -3.11 21.83 13.14
C ILE A 560 -4.33 21.51 12.28
N ARG A 561 -5.38 20.93 12.89
CA ARG A 561 -6.65 20.62 12.21
C ARG A 561 -7.36 21.89 11.74
N ASP A 562 -7.34 22.99 12.52
CA ASP A 562 -7.82 24.31 12.08
C ASP A 562 -7.12 24.78 10.80
N LYS A 563 -5.80 24.52 10.67
CA LYS A 563 -5.04 24.86 9.47
C LYS A 563 -5.29 23.91 8.31
N ILE A 564 -5.52 22.63 8.56
CA ILE A 564 -5.96 21.68 7.51
C ILE A 564 -7.32 22.14 6.95
N GLU A 565 -8.27 22.52 7.82
CA GLU A 565 -9.57 23.06 7.42
C GLU A 565 -9.43 24.32 6.56
N GLU A 566 -8.53 25.24 6.92
CA GLU A 566 -8.29 26.48 6.17
C GLU A 566 -7.70 26.21 4.76
N VAL A 567 -6.88 25.17 4.61
CA VAL A 567 -6.14 24.88 3.37
C VAL A 567 -6.89 23.93 2.45
N ILE A 568 -7.61 22.94 2.99
CA ILE A 568 -8.13 21.81 2.24
C ILE A 568 -9.67 21.74 2.31
N PRO A 569 -10.38 21.95 1.19
CA PRO A 569 -11.83 21.81 1.14
C PRO A 569 -12.30 20.41 1.59
N GLY A 570 -13.42 20.37 2.31
CA GLY A 570 -14.02 19.13 2.83
C GLY A 570 -13.69 18.84 4.29
N PHE A 571 -12.79 19.62 4.89
CA PHE A 571 -12.46 19.53 6.32
C PHE A 571 -13.15 20.59 7.18
N GLU A 572 -14.19 21.26 6.69
CA GLU A 572 -14.96 22.25 7.44
C GLU A 572 -15.43 21.68 8.78
N ASP A 573 -15.33 22.46 9.85
CA ASP A 573 -15.66 22.05 11.24
C ASP A 573 -14.88 20.80 11.71
N TYR A 574 -13.61 20.66 11.29
CA TYR A 574 -12.82 19.45 11.50
C TYR A 574 -12.78 19.01 12.96
N ASN A 575 -12.43 19.93 13.87
CA ASN A 575 -12.31 19.63 15.30
C ASN A 575 -13.64 19.24 15.97
N GLU A 576 -14.78 19.61 15.41
CA GLU A 576 -16.10 19.20 15.87
C GLU A 576 -16.49 17.84 15.28
N ARG A 577 -16.38 17.70 13.96
CA ARG A 577 -16.77 16.49 13.23
C ARG A 577 -15.98 15.25 13.65
N ILE A 578 -14.69 15.41 14.00
CA ILE A 578 -13.86 14.29 14.44
C ILE A 578 -14.25 13.74 15.82
N ARG A 579 -15.06 14.46 16.61
CA ARG A 579 -15.59 13.97 17.88
C ARG A 579 -16.76 13.01 17.73
N HIS A 580 -17.38 12.97 16.55
CA HIS A 580 -18.45 12.02 16.28
C HIS A 580 -17.89 10.59 16.20
N PRO A 581 -18.57 9.62 16.82
CA PRO A 581 -18.20 8.21 16.69
C PRO A 581 -18.15 7.78 15.22
N GLY A 582 -17.03 7.22 14.77
CA GLY A 582 -16.81 6.86 13.35
C GLY A 582 -16.27 7.99 12.47
N GLY A 583 -16.18 9.23 12.99
CA GLY A 583 -15.64 10.36 12.24
C GLY A 583 -16.59 10.91 11.18
N PHE A 584 -16.04 11.30 10.02
CA PHE A 584 -16.82 11.90 8.94
C PHE A 584 -16.28 11.54 7.56
N ALA A 585 -17.17 11.52 6.57
CA ALA A 585 -16.78 11.32 5.18
C ALA A 585 -16.28 12.62 4.54
N LEU A 586 -15.19 12.52 3.77
CA LEU A 586 -14.77 13.59 2.86
C LEU A 586 -15.69 13.65 1.63
N PRO A 587 -15.87 14.83 1.02
CA PRO A 587 -16.63 14.97 -0.20
C PRO A 587 -16.11 14.07 -1.33
N ASN A 588 -17.03 13.45 -2.05
CA ASN A 588 -16.71 12.61 -3.19
C ASN A 588 -17.72 12.89 -4.31
N GLY A 589 -17.36 13.76 -5.23
CA GLY A 589 -18.25 14.19 -6.32
C GLY A 589 -18.84 13.05 -7.16
N PRO A 590 -18.06 12.04 -7.59
CA PRO A 590 -18.58 10.89 -8.33
C PRO A 590 -19.67 10.08 -7.61
N ARG A 591 -19.70 10.02 -6.28
CA ARG A 591 -20.81 9.41 -5.53
C ARG A 591 -22.14 10.11 -5.76
N GLU A 592 -22.08 11.39 -6.08
CA GLU A 592 -23.23 12.26 -6.35
C GLU A 592 -23.38 12.56 -7.85
N ARG A 593 -22.70 11.79 -8.71
CA ARG A 593 -22.64 11.98 -10.17
C ARG A 593 -22.14 13.39 -10.57
N ARG A 594 -21.32 14.01 -9.75
CA ARG A 594 -20.63 15.27 -10.04
C ARG A 594 -19.16 14.97 -10.34
N PHE A 595 -18.77 15.16 -11.58
CA PHE A 595 -17.42 14.84 -12.06
C PHE A 595 -16.61 16.13 -12.23
N THR A 596 -15.44 16.20 -11.59
CA THR A 596 -14.54 17.37 -11.65
C THR A 596 -13.50 17.26 -12.77
N THR A 597 -13.84 16.58 -13.86
CA THR A 597 -13.06 16.54 -15.08
C THR A 597 -13.18 17.87 -15.84
N ALA A 598 -12.37 18.08 -16.88
CA ALA A 598 -12.41 19.30 -17.69
C ALA A 598 -13.78 19.52 -18.39
N SER A 599 -14.50 18.43 -18.73
CA SER A 599 -15.83 18.48 -19.33
C SER A 599 -16.98 18.60 -18.32
N GLY A 600 -16.70 18.40 -17.02
CA GLY A 600 -17.73 18.24 -15.99
C GLY A 600 -18.47 16.89 -16.04
N ARG A 601 -18.04 15.96 -16.90
CA ARG A 601 -18.62 14.64 -17.12
C ARG A 601 -17.58 13.54 -16.94
N ALA A 602 -18.00 12.30 -16.69
CA ALA A 602 -17.12 11.14 -16.73
C ALA A 602 -16.66 10.84 -18.16
N HIS A 603 -15.44 10.34 -18.33
CA HIS A 603 -14.84 10.13 -19.64
C HIS A 603 -14.69 8.65 -19.95
N PHE A 604 -15.29 8.19 -21.05
CA PHE A 604 -14.86 6.98 -21.73
C PHE A 604 -13.51 7.22 -22.38
N THR A 605 -12.58 6.28 -22.23
CA THR A 605 -11.23 6.39 -22.77
C THR A 605 -10.91 5.21 -23.68
N VAL A 606 -10.21 5.47 -24.78
CA VAL A 606 -9.69 4.42 -25.65
C VAL A 606 -8.40 3.87 -25.09
N ASN A 607 -8.39 2.57 -24.77
CA ASN A 607 -7.25 1.89 -24.14
C ASN A 607 -6.79 0.74 -25.07
N PRO A 608 -5.77 0.94 -25.92
CA PRO A 608 -5.26 -0.09 -26.79
C PRO A 608 -4.78 -1.32 -26.03
N LEU A 609 -5.10 -2.51 -26.54
CA LEU A 609 -4.66 -3.76 -25.92
C LEU A 609 -3.14 -3.90 -26.03
N THR A 610 -2.50 -4.14 -24.90
CA THR A 610 -1.10 -4.54 -24.82
C THR A 610 -1.00 -5.89 -24.16
N VAL A 611 -0.30 -6.83 -24.78
CA VAL A 611 -0.16 -8.19 -24.26
C VAL A 611 1.29 -8.51 -23.97
N VAL A 612 1.57 -8.99 -22.77
CA VAL A 612 2.92 -9.43 -22.38
C VAL A 612 3.22 -10.78 -23.02
N ARG A 613 4.19 -10.79 -23.94
CA ARG A 613 4.73 -11.99 -24.58
C ARG A 613 6.09 -12.30 -24.00
N THR A 614 6.26 -13.53 -23.53
CA THR A 614 7.52 -14.00 -22.96
C THR A 614 8.34 -14.79 -23.99
N PRO A 615 9.69 -14.67 -23.99
CA PRO A 615 10.54 -15.58 -24.75
C PRO A 615 10.35 -17.03 -24.29
N LEU A 616 10.69 -17.98 -25.14
CA LEU A 616 10.65 -19.41 -24.80
C LEU A 616 11.48 -19.68 -23.52
N GLY A 617 10.96 -20.47 -22.62
CA GLY A 617 11.62 -20.81 -21.35
C GLY A 617 11.58 -19.71 -20.28
N HIS A 618 10.80 -18.64 -20.51
CA HIS A 618 10.60 -17.57 -19.54
C HIS A 618 9.18 -17.55 -19.00
N LEU A 619 9.04 -17.04 -17.78
CA LEU A 619 7.77 -16.87 -17.06
C LEU A 619 7.55 -15.39 -16.74
N ILE A 620 6.27 -15.00 -16.53
CA ILE A 620 5.95 -13.70 -15.95
C ILE A 620 5.89 -13.88 -14.43
N LEU A 621 6.85 -13.30 -13.73
CA LEU A 621 6.89 -13.32 -12.27
C LEU A 621 6.09 -12.17 -11.71
N GLN A 622 5.18 -12.46 -10.78
CA GLN A 622 4.54 -11.49 -9.91
C GLN A 622 5.11 -11.57 -8.48
N THR A 623 5.36 -10.43 -7.87
CA THR A 623 5.67 -10.40 -6.45
C THR A 623 4.40 -10.58 -5.62
N VAL A 624 4.42 -11.37 -4.55
CA VAL A 624 3.29 -11.57 -3.65
C VAL A 624 3.65 -11.27 -2.21
N ARG A 625 2.64 -10.92 -1.40
CA ARG A 625 2.78 -10.80 0.06
C ARG A 625 2.50 -12.16 0.71
N SER A 626 3.25 -12.51 1.76
CA SER A 626 2.88 -13.62 2.63
C SER A 626 1.70 -13.24 3.49
N HIS A 627 1.05 -14.25 4.08
CA HIS A 627 0.01 -13.99 5.07
C HIS A 627 0.58 -13.18 6.25
N ASP A 628 -0.24 -12.30 6.83
CA ASP A 628 0.09 -11.36 7.90
C ASP A 628 1.24 -10.37 7.62
N GLN A 629 1.50 -10.06 6.36
CA GLN A 629 2.51 -9.09 5.94
C GLN A 629 1.90 -7.72 5.64
N TYR A 630 2.51 -6.66 6.22
CA TYR A 630 2.28 -5.27 5.84
C TYR A 630 3.54 -4.68 5.23
N ASN A 631 3.57 -4.64 3.90
CA ASN A 631 4.70 -4.19 3.11
C ASN A 631 6.02 -4.82 3.60
N THR A 632 6.99 -4.02 4.04
CA THR A 632 8.33 -4.42 4.46
C THR A 632 8.62 -4.15 5.94
N THR A 633 7.60 -3.80 6.73
CA THR A 633 7.77 -3.42 8.14
C THR A 633 7.18 -4.42 9.12
N VAL A 634 6.18 -5.18 8.72
CA VAL A 634 5.55 -6.23 9.52
C VAL A 634 5.40 -7.46 8.65
N TYR A 635 6.17 -8.50 8.91
CA TYR A 635 6.05 -9.81 8.24
C TYR A 635 6.73 -10.92 9.06
N GLY A 636 6.50 -12.17 8.64
CA GLY A 636 7.06 -13.36 9.27
C GLY A 636 7.78 -14.26 8.27
N LEU A 637 8.26 -15.38 8.74
CA LEU A 637 8.90 -16.43 7.93
C LEU A 637 7.91 -17.53 7.52
N ASP A 638 6.67 -17.44 7.99
CA ASP A 638 5.62 -18.42 7.73
C ASP A 638 4.49 -17.81 6.91
N ASP A 639 4.07 -18.52 5.85
CA ASP A 639 2.82 -18.28 5.14
C ASP A 639 1.94 -19.54 5.23
N ARG A 640 1.11 -19.60 6.25
CA ARG A 640 0.28 -20.77 6.48
C ARG A 640 -0.75 -21.01 5.37
N TYR A 641 -1.21 -19.97 4.65
CA TYR A 641 -2.17 -20.12 3.56
C TYR A 641 -1.55 -20.81 2.35
N ARG A 642 -0.27 -20.52 2.05
CA ARG A 642 0.46 -21.20 0.97
C ARG A 642 1.33 -22.38 1.45
N GLY A 643 1.26 -22.74 2.74
CA GLY A 643 1.97 -23.90 3.29
C GLY A 643 3.47 -23.68 3.52
N ILE A 644 3.95 -22.45 3.53
CA ILE A 644 5.37 -22.14 3.70
C ILE A 644 5.69 -21.89 5.18
N LYS A 645 6.80 -22.48 5.68
CA LYS A 645 7.30 -22.29 7.05
C LYS A 645 8.81 -22.11 7.08
N GLY A 646 9.28 -21.22 7.94
CA GLY A 646 10.69 -21.01 8.26
C GLY A 646 11.51 -20.33 7.17
N GLY A 647 10.88 -19.71 6.15
CA GLY A 647 11.60 -19.02 5.10
C GLY A 647 10.72 -18.34 4.07
N ARG A 648 11.32 -17.53 3.19
CA ARG A 648 10.60 -16.71 2.20
C ARG A 648 11.16 -16.85 0.78
N ARG A 649 12.37 -17.41 0.61
CA ARG A 649 12.96 -17.61 -0.72
C ARG A 649 12.34 -18.84 -1.39
N VAL A 650 11.09 -18.67 -1.86
CA VAL A 650 10.35 -19.66 -2.65
C VAL A 650 9.82 -19.03 -3.92
N VAL A 651 9.75 -19.81 -4.98
CA VAL A 651 9.08 -19.47 -6.24
C VAL A 651 8.02 -20.50 -6.55
N PHE A 652 6.78 -20.04 -6.68
CA PHE A 652 5.62 -20.84 -7.02
C PHE A 652 5.47 -20.91 -8.54
N VAL A 653 5.39 -22.10 -9.11
CA VAL A 653 5.30 -22.32 -10.56
C VAL A 653 4.32 -23.46 -10.84
N HIS A 654 3.56 -23.36 -11.93
CA HIS A 654 2.63 -24.40 -12.34
C HIS A 654 3.37 -25.71 -12.63
N PRO A 655 2.84 -26.88 -12.21
CA PRO A 655 3.49 -28.18 -12.44
C PRO A 655 3.83 -28.46 -13.90
N ASP A 656 2.92 -28.11 -14.83
CA ASP A 656 3.18 -28.32 -16.26
C ASP A 656 4.28 -27.39 -16.80
N ASP A 657 4.37 -26.14 -16.32
CA ASP A 657 5.47 -25.24 -16.70
C ASP A 657 6.80 -25.76 -16.16
N LEU A 658 6.82 -26.34 -14.95
CA LEU A 658 8.01 -27.00 -14.40
C LEU A 658 8.44 -28.20 -15.27
N ALA A 659 7.50 -29.00 -15.73
CA ALA A 659 7.77 -30.13 -16.61
C ALA A 659 8.34 -29.66 -17.97
N GLU A 660 7.77 -28.61 -18.56
CA GLU A 660 8.27 -28.01 -19.81
C GLU A 660 9.67 -27.41 -19.66
N LEU A 661 9.97 -26.80 -18.49
CA LEU A 661 11.28 -26.22 -18.16
C LEU A 661 12.31 -27.28 -17.74
N GLY A 662 11.90 -28.53 -17.48
CA GLY A 662 12.78 -29.59 -16.97
C GLY A 662 13.27 -29.32 -15.53
N ILE A 663 12.52 -28.58 -14.73
CA ILE A 663 12.86 -28.21 -13.35
C ILE A 663 12.01 -29.03 -12.37
N ALA A 664 12.67 -29.69 -11.40
CA ALA A 664 11.97 -30.48 -10.41
C ALA A 664 11.41 -29.63 -9.26
N ASP A 665 10.24 -30.01 -8.73
CA ASP A 665 9.72 -29.46 -7.48
C ASP A 665 10.73 -29.66 -6.34
N GLY A 666 10.92 -28.63 -5.53
CA GLY A 666 11.86 -28.64 -4.40
C GLY A 666 13.32 -28.33 -4.75
N SER A 667 13.68 -28.23 -6.03
CA SER A 667 15.03 -27.80 -6.44
C SER A 667 15.29 -26.34 -6.09
N HIS A 668 16.58 -25.94 -6.07
CA HIS A 668 16.97 -24.56 -5.89
C HIS A 668 17.33 -23.91 -7.23
N VAL A 669 16.92 -22.67 -7.38
CA VAL A 669 17.12 -21.88 -8.60
C VAL A 669 17.55 -20.45 -8.27
N THR A 670 18.30 -19.87 -9.19
CA THR A 670 18.47 -18.42 -9.28
C THR A 670 17.40 -17.87 -10.23
N LEU A 671 16.63 -16.89 -9.76
CA LEU A 671 15.72 -16.12 -10.61
C LEU A 671 16.52 -15.05 -11.34
N VAL A 672 16.38 -14.97 -12.65
CA VAL A 672 17.07 -13.98 -13.47
C VAL A 672 16.05 -13.17 -14.24
N SER A 673 15.94 -11.88 -13.93
CA SER A 673 15.08 -10.96 -14.68
C SER A 673 15.81 -10.40 -15.89
N MET A 674 15.05 -10.15 -16.96
CA MET A 674 15.54 -9.59 -18.21
C MET A 674 14.95 -8.20 -18.44
N HIS A 675 15.80 -7.22 -18.66
CA HIS A 675 15.42 -5.86 -18.98
C HIS A 675 16.48 -5.20 -19.88
N GLU A 676 16.12 -4.13 -20.59
CA GLU A 676 17.04 -3.37 -21.45
C GLU A 676 18.25 -2.83 -20.67
N SER A 677 18.08 -2.48 -19.40
CA SER A 677 19.15 -2.02 -18.50
C SER A 677 20.05 -3.15 -17.96
N GLY A 678 19.87 -4.39 -18.43
CA GLY A 678 20.63 -5.56 -18.02
C GLY A 678 19.87 -6.57 -17.18
N GLU A 679 20.53 -7.71 -16.92
CA GLU A 679 19.99 -8.78 -16.09
C GLU A 679 20.14 -8.45 -14.59
N ARG A 680 19.18 -8.93 -13.82
CA ARG A 680 19.26 -8.93 -12.36
C ARG A 680 19.02 -10.33 -11.81
N ARG A 681 19.68 -10.68 -10.73
CA ARG A 681 19.73 -12.06 -10.22
C ARG A 681 19.33 -12.13 -8.75
N ALA A 682 18.52 -13.12 -8.43
CA ALA A 682 18.15 -13.44 -7.05
C ALA A 682 18.33 -14.95 -6.82
N ALA A 683 19.38 -15.32 -6.09
CA ALA A 683 19.76 -16.70 -5.85
C ALA A 683 19.04 -17.33 -4.65
N GLY A 684 19.12 -18.68 -4.54
CA GLY A 684 18.67 -19.44 -3.39
C GLY A 684 17.16 -19.57 -3.25
N PHE A 685 16.40 -19.56 -4.36
CA PHE A 685 14.96 -19.76 -4.33
C PHE A 685 14.62 -21.25 -4.48
N ARG A 686 13.84 -21.78 -3.54
CA ARG A 686 13.29 -23.12 -3.64
C ARG A 686 12.07 -23.11 -4.55
N VAL A 687 12.04 -23.96 -5.56
CA VAL A 687 10.90 -24.18 -6.43
C VAL A 687 9.78 -24.90 -5.65
N VAL A 688 8.56 -24.41 -5.83
CA VAL A 688 7.34 -25.00 -5.24
C VAL A 688 6.31 -25.19 -6.36
N ALA A 689 5.98 -26.44 -6.65
CA ALA A 689 4.88 -26.76 -7.55
C ALA A 689 3.56 -26.24 -6.94
N TYR A 690 2.91 -25.31 -7.62
CA TYR A 690 1.73 -24.61 -7.12
C TYR A 690 0.75 -24.33 -8.25
N ASP A 691 -0.54 -24.28 -7.95
CA ASP A 691 -1.58 -23.97 -8.91
C ASP A 691 -1.58 -22.46 -9.26
N THR A 692 -0.60 -22.07 -10.08
CA THR A 692 -0.51 -20.71 -10.68
C THR A 692 -1.08 -20.73 -12.09
N ALA A 693 -1.48 -19.56 -12.62
CA ALA A 693 -1.79 -19.46 -14.05
C ALA A 693 -0.58 -19.88 -14.90
N ARG A 694 -0.84 -20.60 -16.02
CA ARG A 694 0.21 -21.08 -16.94
C ARG A 694 1.05 -19.93 -17.51
N GLY A 695 2.35 -20.16 -17.64
CA GLY A 695 3.33 -19.16 -18.06
C GLY A 695 3.60 -18.08 -17.01
N CYS A 696 3.15 -18.26 -15.78
CA CYS A 696 3.32 -17.34 -14.68
C CYS A 696 4.05 -17.98 -13.50
N ALA A 697 4.75 -17.14 -12.74
CA ALA A 697 5.36 -17.51 -11.47
C ALA A 697 5.02 -16.49 -10.39
N ALA A 698 5.15 -16.87 -9.12
CA ALA A 698 4.98 -15.96 -8.00
C ALA A 698 6.09 -16.15 -6.96
N ALA A 699 6.58 -15.06 -6.38
CA ALA A 699 7.56 -15.11 -5.29
C ALA A 699 7.36 -13.95 -4.31
N TYR A 700 7.88 -14.10 -3.10
CA TYR A 700 7.62 -13.10 -2.06
C TYR A 700 8.39 -11.80 -2.26
N PHE A 701 7.70 -10.72 -1.99
CA PHE A 701 8.21 -9.38 -1.77
C PHE A 701 8.59 -9.21 -0.29
N PRO A 702 9.76 -8.64 0.11
CA PRO A 702 10.68 -7.88 -0.74
C PRO A 702 11.83 -8.69 -1.35
N GLU A 703 11.93 -9.97 -1.13
CA GLU A 703 13.06 -10.81 -1.56
C GLU A 703 13.33 -10.76 -3.07
N THR A 704 12.29 -10.44 -3.85
CA THR A 704 12.35 -10.30 -5.32
C THR A 704 12.48 -8.86 -5.82
N ASN A 705 12.59 -7.86 -4.94
CA ASN A 705 12.72 -6.46 -5.38
C ASN A 705 14.00 -6.19 -6.19
N VAL A 706 15.05 -6.92 -5.92
CA VAL A 706 16.29 -6.86 -6.71
C VAL A 706 16.06 -7.16 -8.20
N LEU A 707 15.00 -7.92 -8.53
CA LEU A 707 14.64 -8.28 -9.92
C LEU A 707 13.85 -7.20 -10.66
N VAL A 708 13.37 -6.17 -9.98
CA VAL A 708 12.57 -5.08 -10.56
C VAL A 708 13.50 -3.93 -10.96
N PRO A 709 13.79 -3.71 -12.25
CA PRO A 709 14.67 -2.62 -12.66
C PRO A 709 14.08 -1.26 -12.27
N LEU A 710 14.93 -0.32 -11.84
CA LEU A 710 14.52 1.04 -11.50
C LEU A 710 13.78 1.73 -12.65
N ASP A 711 14.16 1.44 -13.89
CA ASP A 711 13.57 2.04 -15.09
C ASP A 711 12.35 1.26 -15.63
N SER A 712 11.97 0.16 -14.97
CA SER A 712 10.77 -0.60 -15.32
C SER A 712 9.56 -0.06 -14.55
N VAL A 713 8.87 0.90 -15.16
CA VAL A 713 7.77 1.64 -14.55
C VAL A 713 6.53 1.66 -15.44
N ALA A 714 5.38 1.95 -14.84
CA ALA A 714 4.14 2.21 -15.54
C ALA A 714 4.23 3.49 -16.37
N ASP A 715 3.69 3.46 -17.58
CA ASP A 715 3.89 4.53 -18.58
C ASP A 715 3.43 5.93 -18.12
N THR A 716 2.40 6.03 -17.30
CA THR A 716 1.85 7.33 -16.88
C THR A 716 2.19 7.67 -15.42
N SER A 717 2.15 6.67 -14.54
CA SER A 717 2.22 6.87 -13.09
C SER A 717 3.61 6.64 -12.49
N GLN A 718 4.58 6.21 -13.28
CA GLN A 718 5.92 5.80 -12.84
C GLN A 718 5.93 4.74 -11.72
N THR A 719 4.80 4.04 -11.50
CA THR A 719 4.74 2.96 -10.52
C THR A 719 5.63 1.78 -10.96
N PRO A 720 6.54 1.25 -10.11
CA PRO A 720 7.39 0.13 -10.47
C PRO A 720 6.60 -1.13 -10.88
N THR A 721 7.05 -1.82 -11.94
CA THR A 721 6.33 -2.96 -12.54
C THR A 721 6.54 -4.28 -11.79
N SER A 722 6.41 -4.26 -10.49
CA SER A 722 6.70 -5.41 -9.60
C SER A 722 5.78 -6.63 -9.80
N LYS A 723 4.74 -6.51 -10.65
CA LYS A 723 3.79 -7.60 -10.92
C LYS A 723 3.94 -8.23 -12.31
N SER A 724 4.85 -7.74 -13.16
CA SER A 724 5.07 -8.30 -14.49
C SER A 724 6.55 -8.32 -14.87
N ILE A 725 7.32 -9.10 -14.13
CA ILE A 725 8.76 -9.23 -14.34
C ILE A 725 9.01 -10.47 -15.22
N ILE A 726 9.64 -10.32 -16.39
CA ILE A 726 10.02 -11.46 -17.21
C ILE A 726 11.26 -12.11 -16.60
N VAL A 727 11.16 -13.39 -16.24
CA VAL A 727 12.23 -14.14 -15.58
C VAL A 727 12.49 -15.49 -16.24
N ARG A 728 13.73 -15.95 -16.18
CA ARG A 728 14.07 -17.36 -16.33
C ARG A 728 14.55 -17.95 -15.01
N LEU A 729 14.37 -19.25 -14.87
CA LEU A 729 14.81 -20.02 -13.72
C LEU A 729 16.09 -20.75 -14.08
N GLU A 730 17.21 -20.45 -13.41
CA GLU A 730 18.48 -21.13 -13.60
C GLU A 730 18.71 -22.11 -12.43
N PRO A 731 18.75 -23.44 -12.69
CA PRO A 731 19.05 -24.42 -11.65
C PRO A 731 20.40 -24.13 -10.98
N GLU A 732 20.44 -24.21 -9.66
CA GLU A 732 21.68 -24.13 -8.88
C GLU A 732 22.31 -25.51 -8.75
N ALA A 733 23.63 -25.57 -8.86
CA ALA A 733 24.34 -26.81 -8.59
C ALA A 733 24.13 -27.21 -7.12
N GLY A 734 23.62 -28.41 -6.87
CA GLY A 734 23.35 -28.96 -5.56
C GLY A 734 24.62 -29.22 -4.73
#